data_a33a46af57e30def2fa506805c44f7f6
#
_entry.id   a33a46af57e30def2fa506805c44f7f6
#
_cell.length_a   1.000
_cell.length_b   1.000
_cell.length_c   1.000
_cell.angle_alpha   90.00
_cell.angle_beta   90.00
_cell.angle_gamma   90.00
#
_symmetry.space_group_name_H-M   'P 1'
#
loop_
_entity.id
_entity.type
_entity.pdbx_description
1 polymer ?
#
loop_
_entity_poly.entity_id
_entity_poly.type
_entity_poly.pdbx_seq_one_letter_code
_entity_poly.pdbx_strand_id
1 'polypeptide(L)'
;MQLPAAIIASVALFLSLGTRERLEMRDSFEFEPAAQTVRKIRWPKKTIQISLSNSLLAPGSNIKADSDVVGAVRRALARWSSLANINFIVTWSSLTSISPADAGDGVNLLTVASTPENEAFNAGEMTGRTRVFFDPDTGYIAEADVSINPRPKAEDGTELQFSTDGTAGTYDLEATFTHEIGHLLGLDHSAVLSSTMQSRQAFNGTFGLPALTERTLSEDERQKIRSLYGTRQKLGRIEGRLSDNRTPGALAPLNGVNVWAESVATGRVIASDVTAEDGTYKLDGLVAGQYRVMVSAASEAQKFRSFELSSQVVVKGDGPTPLNSSLVPPLASALNPKVIGLNAELSTVALPLAPGKRVKIYLGGDGVDQVPGTSIAVNSPYFTVDPSTLAREQIAAPFPIVSIDVQIAPNAPFGDYTIRLQSNSGETAYVPGAITIDPGVVSAVSNPLDDPRFFVTQQFADLGREPDASAIDKLTAQLSQCNSRSDCLRTRKVDISTNLLIENELSGTSVFLYGLYSVGLGRLPRFAEFENDRATILSQKGEVEALRAALASAFVERPEFKRRFPSTMKPGEFVDSLIASLVQSAGVDFGSERGLLIGLLDDTANGRAAVLTRLASDQRVADAHYNHALVAFQYFTHLKRSPDESGLNAWVNTLERKPLRDPDAARSMVCTFINSAEYQNRFGMLVTHTNRECN
;
A
#
# COMPACT_ATOMS: atom_id res chain seq x y z
N MET A 1 -25.32 29.59 43.01
CA MET A 1 -24.85 28.34 42.45
C MET A 1 -24.51 28.62 40.99
N GLN A 2 -23.27 28.91 40.72
CA GLN A 2 -22.74 29.18 39.39
C GLN A 2 -22.24 27.85 38.82
N LEU A 3 -22.82 27.44 37.70
CA LEU A 3 -22.29 26.33 36.86
C LEU A 3 -21.18 26.90 35.96
N PRO A 4 -20.09 26.20 35.74
CA PRO A 4 -18.95 26.72 35.01
C PRO A 4 -19.23 26.85 33.51
N ALA A 5 -18.71 27.94 32.94
CA ALA A 5 -18.91 28.41 31.57
C ALA A 5 -18.24 27.58 30.46
N ALA A 6 -17.84 26.32 30.74
CA ALA A 6 -17.07 25.49 29.80
C ALA A 6 -17.91 24.58 28.89
N ILE A 7 -19.23 24.51 29.04
CA ILE A 7 -20.09 23.56 28.29
C ILE A 7 -20.87 24.24 27.12
N ILE A 8 -20.80 25.58 26.98
CA ILE A 8 -21.60 26.29 25.96
C ILE A 8 -20.81 26.59 24.68
N ALA A 9 -19.49 26.39 24.66
CA ALA A 9 -18.68 26.69 23.47
C ALA A 9 -18.70 25.56 22.39
N SER A 10 -19.07 24.34 22.74
CA SER A 10 -18.98 23.19 21.83
C SER A 10 -20.22 22.95 20.96
N VAL A 11 -21.37 23.58 21.22
CA VAL A 11 -22.62 23.33 20.47
C VAL A 11 -22.92 24.40 19.41
N ALA A 12 -22.29 25.55 19.48
CA ALA A 12 -22.55 26.68 18.57
C ALA A 12 -21.74 26.64 17.26
N LEU A 13 -20.88 25.63 17.05
CA LEU A 13 -19.95 25.57 15.92
C LEU A 13 -20.44 24.74 14.72
N PHE A 14 -21.67 24.21 14.76
CA PHE A 14 -22.20 23.34 13.70
C PHE A 14 -23.19 23.97 12.70
N LEU A 15 -23.45 25.28 12.78
CA LEU A 15 -24.45 25.94 11.92
C LEU A 15 -24.00 27.27 11.34
N SER A 16 -22.82 27.35 10.72
CA SER A 16 -22.53 28.45 9.78
C SER A 16 -21.72 27.92 8.62
N LEU A 17 -22.35 27.83 7.45
CA LEU A 17 -21.72 27.77 6.14
C LEU A 17 -20.91 29.04 5.90
N GLY A 18 -19.69 29.05 6.35
CA GLY A 18 -18.71 30.10 6.14
C GLY A 18 -17.36 29.52 6.51
N THR A 19 -16.43 29.51 5.55
CA THR A 19 -15.00 29.18 5.64
C THR A 19 -14.52 28.89 7.07
N ARG A 20 -14.52 27.64 7.49
CA ARG A 20 -13.97 27.20 8.76
C ARG A 20 -12.50 26.89 8.60
N GLU A 21 -11.67 27.74 9.15
CA GLU A 21 -10.30 27.42 9.51
C GLU A 21 -10.35 26.32 10.60
N ARG A 22 -10.09 25.08 10.21
CA ARG A 22 -9.93 23.97 11.13
C ARG A 22 -8.49 23.98 11.64
N LEU A 23 -8.31 24.28 12.89
CA LEU A 23 -7.05 24.06 13.60
C LEU A 23 -7.08 22.64 14.17
N GLU A 24 -6.41 21.71 13.51
CA GLU A 24 -5.99 20.48 14.14
C GLU A 24 -4.69 20.76 14.88
N MET A 25 -4.76 20.93 16.19
CA MET A 25 -3.60 21.03 17.06
C MET A 25 -3.30 19.66 17.62
N ARG A 26 -2.21 19.08 17.17
CA ARG A 26 -1.57 17.94 17.81
C ARG A 26 -0.19 18.34 18.28
N ASP A 27 0.18 17.73 19.39
CA ASP A 27 1.49 17.95 19.99
C ASP A 27 2.57 17.64 18.96
N SER A 28 3.44 18.63 18.72
CA SER A 28 4.71 18.65 18.04
C SER A 28 5.05 17.48 17.08
N PHE A 29 5.88 17.72 16.07
CA PHE A 29 6.59 16.72 15.27
C PHE A 29 7.47 15.79 16.15
N GLU A 30 7.01 15.41 17.32
CA GLU A 30 7.71 14.50 18.22
C GLU A 30 7.58 13.09 17.68
N PHE A 31 8.71 12.56 17.31
CA PHE A 31 8.91 11.15 17.08
C PHE A 31 9.11 10.49 18.46
N GLU A 32 8.22 9.60 18.87
CA GLU A 32 8.52 8.69 19.98
C GLU A 32 9.47 7.60 19.44
N PRO A 33 10.75 7.61 19.83
CA PRO A 33 11.63 6.52 19.46
C PRO A 33 11.15 5.28 20.20
N ALA A 34 10.61 4.30 19.47
CA ALA A 34 10.48 2.97 20.02
C ALA A 34 11.87 2.53 20.52
N ALA A 35 11.93 1.85 21.67
CA ALA A 35 13.18 1.35 22.22
C ALA A 35 13.86 0.48 21.15
N GLN A 36 14.86 1.05 20.46
CA GLN A 36 15.54 0.37 19.37
C GLN A 36 16.33 -0.80 19.92
N THR A 37 15.87 -1.99 19.65
CA THR A 37 16.69 -3.18 19.79
C THR A 37 17.84 -3.07 18.79
N VAL A 38 19.07 -3.36 19.25
CA VAL A 38 20.32 -3.33 18.43
C VAL A 38 20.22 -4.28 17.22
N ARG A 39 19.20 -5.12 17.16
CA ARG A 39 18.97 -6.13 16.11
C ARG A 39 17.75 -5.76 15.26
N LYS A 40 17.93 -5.84 13.93
CA LYS A 40 16.82 -5.63 12.98
C LYS A 40 15.77 -6.71 13.15
N ILE A 41 14.56 -6.30 13.52
CA ILE A 41 13.39 -7.18 13.60
C ILE A 41 12.96 -7.51 12.17
N ARG A 42 12.80 -8.81 11.86
CA ARG A 42 12.42 -9.25 10.52
C ARG A 42 11.99 -10.72 10.52
N TRP A 43 11.26 -11.11 9.50
CA TRP A 43 10.97 -12.54 9.26
C TRP A 43 12.22 -13.32 8.88
N PRO A 44 12.39 -14.54 9.41
CA PRO A 44 13.51 -15.41 9.02
C PRO A 44 13.35 -15.97 7.60
N LYS A 45 12.10 -16.07 7.12
CA LYS A 45 11.75 -16.55 5.78
C LYS A 45 11.20 -15.41 4.94
N LYS A 46 11.44 -15.48 3.64
CA LYS A 46 10.93 -14.50 2.67
C LYS A 46 9.47 -14.76 2.26
N THR A 47 8.93 -15.92 2.57
CA THR A 47 7.53 -16.26 2.36
C THR A 47 6.82 -16.26 3.72
N ILE A 48 5.87 -15.37 3.85
CA ILE A 48 5.11 -15.12 5.08
C ILE A 48 3.68 -15.58 4.85
N GLN A 49 3.16 -16.40 5.75
CA GLN A 49 1.76 -16.81 5.71
C GLN A 49 0.91 -15.72 6.38
N ILE A 50 -0.16 -15.32 5.74
CA ILE A 50 -1.11 -14.31 6.23
C ILE A 50 -2.50 -14.94 6.28
N SER A 51 -3.16 -14.81 7.41
CA SER A 51 -4.53 -15.26 7.63
C SER A 51 -5.48 -14.08 7.64
N LEU A 52 -6.35 -14.00 6.64
CA LEU A 52 -7.41 -13.01 6.59
C LEU A 52 -8.60 -13.46 7.42
N SER A 53 -8.98 -12.68 8.42
CA SER A 53 -10.18 -12.93 9.20
C SER A 53 -11.44 -12.87 8.32
N ASN A 54 -12.39 -13.76 8.58
CA ASN A 54 -13.70 -13.69 7.93
C ASN A 54 -14.46 -12.37 8.23
N SER A 55 -14.02 -11.61 9.27
CA SER A 55 -14.55 -10.26 9.54
C SER A 55 -14.35 -9.28 8.38
N LEU A 56 -13.34 -9.50 7.53
CA LEU A 56 -13.09 -8.69 6.32
C LEU A 56 -14.17 -8.87 5.24
N LEU A 57 -14.92 -9.98 5.28
CA LEU A 57 -16.02 -10.25 4.35
C LEU A 57 -17.36 -9.67 4.82
N ALA A 58 -17.50 -9.43 6.13
CA ALA A 58 -18.65 -8.84 6.75
C ALA A 58 -18.21 -7.87 7.85
N PRO A 59 -17.66 -6.71 7.45
CA PRO A 59 -17.10 -5.73 8.39
C PRO A 59 -18.21 -5.13 9.27
N GLY A 60 -17.82 -4.67 10.46
CA GLY A 60 -18.68 -3.98 11.41
C GLY A 60 -18.95 -2.52 11.01
N SER A 61 -19.63 -1.81 11.91
CA SER A 61 -20.01 -0.40 11.72
C SER A 61 -18.83 0.57 11.70
N ASN A 62 -17.64 0.13 12.09
CA ASN A 62 -16.38 0.89 12.00
C ASN A 62 -15.91 1.08 10.55
N ILE A 63 -16.50 0.40 9.61
CA ILE A 63 -16.17 0.50 8.18
C ILE A 63 -17.41 0.96 7.42
N LYS A 64 -17.25 1.98 6.59
CA LYS A 64 -18.32 2.49 5.74
C LYS A 64 -18.86 1.38 4.82
N ALA A 65 -20.16 1.31 4.68
CA ALA A 65 -20.81 0.39 3.75
C ALA A 65 -20.24 0.56 2.32
N ASP A 66 -20.17 -0.53 1.57
CA ASP A 66 -19.63 -0.61 0.21
C ASP A 66 -18.12 -0.37 0.08
N SER A 67 -17.38 -0.34 1.20
CA SER A 67 -15.92 -0.31 1.16
C SER A 67 -15.33 -1.64 0.65
N ASP A 68 -14.32 -1.56 -0.23
CA ASP A 68 -13.56 -2.71 -0.76
C ASP A 68 -12.50 -3.17 0.26
N VAL A 69 -12.94 -3.74 1.38
CA VAL A 69 -12.08 -4.13 2.51
C VAL A 69 -11.01 -5.15 2.11
N VAL A 70 -11.44 -6.20 1.42
CA VAL A 70 -10.54 -7.28 0.98
C VAL A 70 -9.55 -6.78 -0.05
N GLY A 71 -10.00 -5.94 -0.99
CA GLY A 71 -9.13 -5.30 -1.97
C GLY A 71 -8.10 -4.39 -1.31
N ALA A 72 -8.48 -3.61 -0.29
CA ALA A 72 -7.57 -2.74 0.45
C ALA A 72 -6.40 -3.52 1.08
N VAL A 73 -6.71 -4.61 1.81
CA VAL A 73 -5.68 -5.50 2.38
C VAL A 73 -4.76 -6.05 1.30
N ARG A 74 -5.33 -6.55 0.20
CA ARG A 74 -4.54 -7.17 -0.88
C ARG A 74 -3.64 -6.19 -1.59
N ARG A 75 -4.14 -4.97 -1.84
CA ARG A 75 -3.31 -3.90 -2.43
C ARG A 75 -2.19 -3.48 -1.49
N ALA A 76 -2.45 -3.39 -0.19
CA ALA A 76 -1.42 -3.11 0.82
C ALA A 76 -0.32 -4.19 0.83
N LEU A 77 -0.69 -5.48 0.89
CA LEU A 77 0.26 -6.59 0.82
C LEU A 77 1.07 -6.57 -0.49
N ALA A 78 0.39 -6.33 -1.63
CA ALA A 78 1.05 -6.27 -2.93
C ALA A 78 2.08 -5.14 -3.02
N ARG A 79 1.81 -3.98 -2.40
CA ARG A 79 2.79 -2.86 -2.37
C ARG A 79 4.08 -3.25 -1.69
N TRP A 80 4.02 -3.87 -0.54
CA TRP A 80 5.21 -4.31 0.18
C TRP A 80 5.96 -5.42 -0.57
N SER A 81 5.26 -6.42 -1.09
CA SER A 81 5.89 -7.50 -1.85
C SER A 81 6.51 -7.04 -3.16
N SER A 82 6.03 -5.96 -3.77
CA SER A 82 6.60 -5.40 -5.00
C SER A 82 8.00 -4.80 -4.85
N LEU A 83 8.45 -4.53 -3.63
CA LEU A 83 9.65 -3.76 -3.34
C LEU A 83 10.87 -4.59 -2.92
N ALA A 84 10.64 -5.76 -2.35
CA ALA A 84 11.67 -6.61 -1.78
C ALA A 84 11.40 -8.09 -2.10
N ASN A 85 12.34 -8.96 -1.77
CA ASN A 85 12.17 -10.40 -1.96
C ASN A 85 11.25 -11.01 -0.87
N ILE A 86 10.01 -10.52 -0.78
CA ILE A 86 8.99 -10.99 0.14
C ILE A 86 7.81 -11.54 -0.67
N ASN A 87 7.26 -12.66 -0.24
CA ASN A 87 6.04 -13.22 -0.79
C ASN A 87 5.04 -13.45 0.34
N PHE A 88 3.77 -13.14 0.11
CA PHE A 88 2.69 -13.44 1.04
C PHE A 88 1.84 -14.60 0.51
N ILE A 89 1.65 -15.62 1.36
CA ILE A 89 0.66 -16.67 1.13
C ILE A 89 -0.56 -16.29 1.96
N VAL A 90 -1.65 -15.97 1.27
CA VAL A 90 -2.86 -15.47 1.89
C VAL A 90 -3.90 -16.58 2.00
N THR A 91 -4.37 -16.86 3.22
CA THR A 91 -5.42 -17.83 3.52
C THR A 91 -6.56 -17.17 4.29
N TRP A 92 -7.72 -17.82 4.34
CA TRP A 92 -8.84 -17.35 5.16
C TRP A 92 -8.86 -18.06 6.52
N SER A 93 -9.24 -17.32 7.57
CA SER A 93 -9.36 -17.83 8.93
C SER A 93 -10.72 -17.47 9.52
N SER A 94 -11.25 -18.35 10.35
CA SER A 94 -12.42 -18.07 11.20
C SER A 94 -12.07 -17.28 12.45
N LEU A 95 -10.77 -17.11 12.77
CA LEU A 95 -10.32 -16.27 13.87
C LEU A 95 -10.72 -14.82 13.66
N THR A 96 -11.14 -14.15 14.71
CA THR A 96 -11.55 -12.74 14.71
C THR A 96 -10.78 -11.90 15.70
N SER A 97 -10.22 -12.50 16.74
CA SER A 97 -9.36 -11.85 17.73
C SER A 97 -7.89 -12.11 17.43
N ILE A 98 -7.06 -11.12 17.65
CA ILE A 98 -5.60 -11.27 17.68
C ILE A 98 -5.19 -12.14 18.87
N SER A 99 -3.98 -12.68 18.81
CA SER A 99 -3.37 -13.43 19.90
C SER A 99 -3.24 -12.58 21.17
N PRO A 100 -3.41 -13.14 22.39
CA PRO A 100 -3.17 -12.41 23.63
C PRO A 100 -1.69 -12.01 23.77
N ALA A 101 -1.41 -10.99 24.60
CA ALA A 101 -0.08 -10.40 24.72
C ALA A 101 1.02 -11.36 25.24
N ASP A 102 0.63 -12.38 25.98
CA ASP A 102 1.54 -13.32 26.65
C ASP A 102 1.81 -14.61 25.85
N ALA A 103 1.04 -14.87 24.79
CA ALA A 103 1.19 -16.08 24.00
C ALA A 103 0.68 -15.92 22.58
N GLY A 104 1.57 -16.02 21.59
CA GLY A 104 1.20 -16.16 20.19
C GLY A 104 0.58 -17.53 19.89
N ASP A 105 -0.30 -17.60 18.89
CA ASP A 105 -0.96 -18.83 18.43
C ASP A 105 -0.35 -19.41 17.14
N GLY A 106 0.67 -18.73 16.59
CA GLY A 106 1.36 -19.11 15.35
C GLY A 106 0.61 -18.68 14.09
N VAL A 107 -0.46 -17.87 14.19
CA VAL A 107 -1.26 -17.39 13.07
C VAL A 107 -1.04 -15.88 12.90
N ASN A 108 -0.61 -15.45 11.74
CA ASN A 108 -0.47 -14.03 11.44
C ASN A 108 -1.83 -13.50 10.95
N LEU A 109 -2.63 -12.97 11.85
CA LEU A 109 -4.02 -12.59 11.57
C LEU A 109 -4.13 -11.12 11.16
N LEU A 110 -4.91 -10.85 10.10
CA LEU A 110 -5.39 -9.50 9.78
C LEU A 110 -6.90 -9.45 10.03
N THR A 111 -7.35 -8.57 10.93
CA THR A 111 -8.75 -8.51 11.38
C THR A 111 -9.28 -7.08 11.47
N VAL A 112 -10.59 -6.93 11.24
CA VAL A 112 -11.37 -5.69 11.46
C VAL A 112 -12.48 -5.91 12.50
N ALA A 113 -12.46 -7.06 13.18
CA ALA A 113 -13.52 -7.45 14.09
C ALA A 113 -13.50 -6.65 15.39
N SER A 114 -14.69 -6.32 15.91
CA SER A 114 -14.88 -5.80 17.25
C SER A 114 -14.99 -6.96 18.23
N THR A 115 -13.89 -7.28 18.90
CA THR A 115 -13.81 -8.26 19.99
C THR A 115 -13.23 -7.60 21.22
N PRO A 116 -13.47 -8.11 22.43
CA PRO A 116 -12.89 -7.52 23.66
C PRO A 116 -11.37 -7.39 23.60
N GLU A 117 -10.66 -8.39 23.03
CA GLU A 117 -9.20 -8.35 22.87
C GLU A 117 -8.77 -7.26 21.88
N ASN A 118 -9.41 -7.18 20.71
CA ASN A 118 -9.09 -6.18 19.70
C ASN A 118 -9.40 -4.76 20.20
N GLU A 119 -10.51 -4.57 20.92
CA GLU A 119 -10.85 -3.27 21.53
C GLU A 119 -9.83 -2.86 22.60
N ALA A 120 -9.45 -3.79 23.48
CA ALA A 120 -8.44 -3.53 24.51
C ALA A 120 -7.07 -3.23 23.90
N PHE A 121 -6.69 -3.95 22.85
CA PHE A 121 -5.43 -3.75 22.15
C PHE A 121 -5.34 -2.40 21.43
N ASN A 122 -6.43 -1.94 20.85
CA ASN A 122 -6.51 -0.65 20.16
C ASN A 122 -6.89 0.51 21.10
N ALA A 123 -6.98 0.29 22.42
CA ALA A 123 -7.33 1.36 23.35
C ALA A 123 -6.28 2.48 23.32
N GLY A 124 -6.73 3.68 22.97
CA GLY A 124 -5.86 4.86 22.81
C GLY A 124 -5.28 5.05 21.41
N GLU A 125 -5.41 4.07 20.53
CA GLU A 125 -5.01 4.21 19.12
C GLU A 125 -6.15 4.80 18.28
N MET A 126 -5.79 5.45 17.17
CA MET A 126 -6.79 6.07 16.29
C MET A 126 -7.23 5.12 15.18
N THR A 127 -6.29 4.46 14.52
CA THR A 127 -6.57 3.74 13.27
C THR A 127 -6.33 2.24 13.35
N GLY A 128 -5.27 1.80 13.96
CA GLY A 128 -4.95 0.38 14.05
C GLY A 128 -3.69 0.13 14.87
N ARG A 129 -3.38 -1.13 15.05
CA ARG A 129 -2.18 -1.55 15.76
C ARG A 129 -1.73 -2.94 15.34
N THR A 130 -0.42 -3.14 15.31
CA THR A 130 0.20 -4.44 15.02
C THR A 130 0.89 -5.00 16.26
N ARG A 131 0.58 -6.25 16.62
CA ARG A 131 1.28 -7.00 17.66
C ARG A 131 2.32 -7.90 17.01
N VAL A 132 3.58 -7.76 17.41
CA VAL A 132 4.69 -8.53 16.84
C VAL A 132 5.35 -9.35 17.94
N PHE A 133 5.41 -10.66 17.75
CA PHE A 133 6.16 -11.60 18.58
C PHE A 133 7.48 -11.93 17.90
N PHE A 134 8.58 -11.68 18.56
CA PHE A 134 9.91 -11.94 18.00
C PHE A 134 10.87 -12.47 19.07
N ASP A 135 11.87 -13.19 18.61
CA ASP A 135 12.97 -13.68 19.45
C ASP A 135 13.97 -12.52 19.68
N PRO A 136 14.16 -12.07 20.93
CA PRO A 136 15.04 -10.95 21.24
C PRO A 136 16.53 -11.24 20.96
N ASP A 137 16.92 -12.52 20.91
CA ASP A 137 18.31 -12.91 20.64
C ASP A 137 18.66 -12.87 19.15
N THR A 138 17.72 -13.14 18.28
CA THR A 138 17.92 -13.17 16.83
C THR A 138 17.29 -11.99 16.09
N GLY A 139 16.29 -11.35 16.65
CA GLY A 139 15.42 -10.36 15.99
C GLY A 139 14.45 -11.00 15.00
N TYR A 140 14.31 -12.32 14.99
CA TYR A 140 13.38 -12.99 14.07
C TYR A 140 11.96 -12.96 14.57
N ILE A 141 11.07 -12.47 13.70
CA ILE A 141 9.62 -12.46 13.93
C ILE A 141 9.12 -13.91 13.86
N ALA A 142 8.36 -14.32 14.86
CA ALA A 142 7.68 -15.60 14.95
C ALA A 142 6.22 -15.48 14.52
N GLU A 143 5.57 -14.36 14.88
CA GLU A 143 4.16 -14.09 14.61
C GLU A 143 3.92 -12.59 14.60
N ALA A 144 2.95 -12.15 13.80
CA ALA A 144 2.47 -10.76 13.83
C ALA A 144 0.99 -10.66 13.44
N ASP A 145 0.23 -9.98 14.29
CA ASP A 145 -1.20 -9.76 14.14
C ASP A 145 -1.51 -8.28 13.90
N VAL A 146 -2.37 -8.01 12.94
CA VAL A 146 -2.87 -6.66 12.62
C VAL A 146 -4.33 -6.55 13.03
N SER A 147 -4.63 -5.60 13.91
CA SER A 147 -6.01 -5.25 14.29
C SER A 147 -6.32 -3.82 13.89
N ILE A 148 -7.24 -3.64 12.97
CA ILE A 148 -7.82 -2.33 12.68
C ILE A 148 -8.72 -1.94 13.83
N ASN A 149 -8.65 -0.68 14.27
CA ASN A 149 -9.38 -0.21 15.44
C ASN A 149 -10.90 -0.42 15.25
N PRO A 150 -11.55 -1.20 16.11
CA PRO A 150 -12.99 -1.40 16.05
C PRO A 150 -13.81 -0.13 16.33
N ARG A 151 -13.21 0.87 16.97
CA ARG A 151 -13.84 2.14 17.35
C ARG A 151 -12.95 3.32 17.07
N PRO A 152 -12.64 3.59 15.76
CA PRO A 152 -11.77 4.70 15.39
C PRO A 152 -12.37 6.03 15.83
N LYS A 153 -11.53 6.91 16.35
CA LYS A 153 -11.94 8.22 16.83
C LYS A 153 -11.00 9.31 16.34
N ALA A 154 -11.57 10.50 16.13
CA ALA A 154 -10.78 11.71 16.03
C ALA A 154 -10.25 12.12 17.42
N GLU A 155 -9.31 13.08 17.47
CA GLU A 155 -8.75 13.57 18.71
C GLU A 155 -9.76 14.17 19.68
N ASP A 156 -10.81 14.79 19.15
CA ASP A 156 -11.90 15.35 19.94
C ASP A 156 -12.85 14.27 20.50
N GLY A 157 -12.56 12.98 20.25
CA GLY A 157 -13.38 11.83 20.66
C GLY A 157 -14.55 11.53 19.75
N THR A 158 -14.71 12.25 18.63
CA THR A 158 -15.76 11.97 17.63
C THR A 158 -15.52 10.58 17.04
N GLU A 159 -16.53 9.71 17.01
CA GLU A 159 -16.45 8.41 16.35
C GLU A 159 -16.34 8.59 14.83
N LEU A 160 -15.39 7.91 14.24
CA LEU A 160 -15.13 7.90 12.80
C LEU A 160 -15.39 6.51 12.22
N GLN A 161 -15.24 6.42 10.91
CA GLN A 161 -15.24 5.15 10.18
C GLN A 161 -14.01 5.08 9.29
N PHE A 162 -13.72 3.90 8.81
CA PHE A 162 -12.81 3.70 7.67
C PHE A 162 -13.58 3.67 6.36
N SER A 163 -12.94 4.13 5.30
CA SER A 163 -13.45 3.96 3.94
C SER A 163 -12.33 3.58 2.97
N THR A 164 -12.70 3.15 1.77
CA THR A 164 -11.75 2.86 0.68
C THR A 164 -11.90 3.81 -0.50
N ASP A 165 -12.86 4.71 -0.45
CA ASP A 165 -13.27 5.61 -1.54
C ASP A 165 -12.93 7.09 -1.31
N GLY A 166 -12.21 7.41 -0.22
CA GLY A 166 -11.83 8.78 0.10
C GLY A 166 -12.96 9.64 0.66
N THR A 167 -14.02 9.04 1.19
CA THR A 167 -15.14 9.77 1.83
C THR A 167 -14.63 10.68 2.94
N ALA A 168 -14.90 11.98 2.86
CA ALA A 168 -14.46 12.96 3.85
C ALA A 168 -14.94 12.61 5.28
N GLY A 169 -14.08 12.80 6.26
CA GLY A 169 -14.36 12.48 7.67
C GLY A 169 -14.18 11.00 8.01
N THR A 170 -13.55 10.20 7.14
CA THR A 170 -13.18 8.81 7.41
C THR A 170 -11.66 8.64 7.34
N TYR A 171 -11.13 7.63 8.01
CA TYR A 171 -9.76 7.18 7.76
C TYR A 171 -9.68 6.32 6.50
N ASP A 172 -8.55 6.38 5.81
CA ASP A 172 -8.30 5.53 4.65
C ASP A 172 -7.87 4.14 5.07
N LEU A 173 -8.72 3.14 4.81
CA LEU A 173 -8.48 1.76 5.25
C LEU A 173 -7.27 1.13 4.57
N GLU A 174 -7.02 1.43 3.30
CA GLU A 174 -5.87 0.90 2.58
C GLU A 174 -4.55 1.49 3.08
N ALA A 175 -4.53 2.79 3.39
CA ALA A 175 -3.40 3.46 4.01
C ALA A 175 -3.11 2.85 5.39
N THR A 176 -4.14 2.64 6.22
CA THR A 176 -4.00 1.99 7.52
C THR A 176 -3.43 0.58 7.40
N PHE A 177 -3.97 -0.27 6.51
CA PHE A 177 -3.37 -1.59 6.29
C PHE A 177 -1.94 -1.52 5.77
N THR A 178 -1.63 -0.54 4.91
CA THR A 178 -0.26 -0.38 4.40
C THR A 178 0.71 -0.04 5.53
N HIS A 179 0.33 0.84 6.45
CA HIS A 179 1.07 1.17 7.66
C HIS A 179 1.27 -0.06 8.57
N GLU A 180 0.18 -0.71 8.97
CA GLU A 180 0.23 -1.84 9.89
C GLU A 180 1.01 -3.04 9.33
N ILE A 181 0.92 -3.30 8.03
CA ILE A 181 1.73 -4.34 7.39
C ILE A 181 3.21 -3.96 7.39
N GLY A 182 3.56 -2.68 7.39
CA GLY A 182 4.93 -2.24 7.61
C GLY A 182 5.48 -2.69 8.96
N HIS A 183 4.70 -2.54 10.03
CA HIS A 183 5.03 -3.07 11.37
C HIS A 183 5.10 -4.60 11.38
N LEU A 184 4.16 -5.29 10.75
CA LEU A 184 4.19 -6.75 10.56
C LEU A 184 5.50 -7.21 9.89
N LEU A 185 6.07 -6.39 9.03
CA LEU A 185 7.35 -6.66 8.36
C LEU A 185 8.57 -6.24 9.19
N GLY A 186 8.39 -5.70 10.38
CA GLY A 186 9.46 -5.28 11.29
C GLY A 186 9.97 -3.86 11.06
N LEU A 187 9.20 -3.01 10.39
CA LEU A 187 9.49 -1.58 10.29
C LEU A 187 8.97 -0.84 11.51
N ASP A 188 9.74 0.12 11.97
CA ASP A 188 9.36 1.12 12.95
C ASP A 188 8.80 2.38 12.28
N HIS A 189 8.24 3.29 13.09
CA HIS A 189 7.82 4.60 12.60
C HIS A 189 8.96 5.35 11.93
N SER A 190 8.62 6.25 11.03
CA SER A 190 9.54 7.10 10.29
C SER A 190 9.45 8.54 10.76
N ALA A 191 10.60 9.21 10.82
CA ALA A 191 10.67 10.65 11.05
C ALA A 191 10.32 11.50 9.81
N VAL A 192 10.15 10.86 8.65
CA VAL A 192 9.78 11.52 7.40
C VAL A 192 8.28 11.70 7.40
N LEU A 193 7.81 12.96 7.40
CA LEU A 193 6.40 13.30 7.62
C LEU A 193 5.45 12.70 6.58
N SER A 194 5.90 12.55 5.35
CA SER A 194 5.14 11.94 4.23
C SER A 194 5.22 10.42 4.16
N SER A 195 5.96 9.80 5.06
CA SER A 195 6.11 8.34 5.11
C SER A 195 4.79 7.68 5.51
N THR A 196 4.41 6.58 4.86
CA THR A 196 3.30 5.74 5.32
C THR A 196 3.54 5.21 6.73
N MET A 197 4.82 5.01 7.12
CA MET A 197 5.22 4.62 8.48
C MET A 197 5.31 5.80 9.45
N GLN A 198 4.78 6.98 9.12
CA GLN A 198 4.61 8.06 10.08
C GLN A 198 3.58 7.65 11.14
N SER A 199 3.84 7.96 12.42
CA SER A 199 2.98 7.56 13.54
C SER A 199 1.57 8.15 13.50
N ARG A 200 1.34 9.15 12.66
CA ARG A 200 0.04 9.83 12.49
C ARG A 200 -0.44 9.68 11.06
N GLN A 201 -1.71 9.33 10.93
CA GLN A 201 -2.38 9.19 9.65
C GLN A 201 -3.37 10.34 9.46
N ALA A 202 -3.36 10.97 8.28
CA ALA A 202 -4.41 11.90 7.88
C ALA A 202 -5.75 11.16 7.71
N PHE A 203 -6.86 11.87 7.94
CA PHE A 203 -8.17 11.38 7.51
C PHE A 203 -8.59 12.04 6.20
N ASN A 204 -9.47 11.39 5.49
CA ASN A 204 -10.05 11.91 4.26
C ASN A 204 -10.77 13.23 4.54
N GLY A 205 -10.42 14.27 3.80
CA GLY A 205 -10.90 15.63 4.02
C GLY A 205 -9.86 16.56 4.64
N THR A 206 -8.74 16.06 5.19
CA THR A 206 -7.60 16.88 5.60
C THR A 206 -7.13 17.71 4.41
N PHE A 207 -7.00 19.02 4.60
CA PHE A 207 -6.74 20.01 3.54
C PHE A 207 -7.82 20.06 2.43
N GLY A 208 -9.01 19.51 2.66
CA GLY A 208 -10.04 19.33 1.65
C GLY A 208 -9.72 18.25 0.60
N LEU A 209 -8.80 17.34 0.90
CA LEU A 209 -8.30 16.30 -0.02
C LEU A 209 -8.55 14.90 0.55
N PRO A 210 -8.68 13.86 -0.31
CA PRO A 210 -8.63 12.47 0.16
C PRO A 210 -7.23 12.14 0.69
N ALA A 211 -7.13 11.31 1.74
CA ALA A 211 -5.87 10.85 2.32
C ALA A 211 -5.22 9.70 1.51
N LEU A 212 -5.41 9.69 0.19
CA LEU A 212 -4.94 8.60 -0.69
C LEU A 212 -3.43 8.53 -0.86
N THR A 213 -2.71 9.62 -0.57
CA THR A 213 -1.25 9.68 -0.66
C THR A 213 -0.56 8.69 0.29
N GLU A 214 -1.13 8.44 1.45
CA GLU A 214 -0.61 7.49 2.44
C GLU A 214 -0.73 6.02 2.01
N ARG A 215 -1.42 5.74 0.91
CA ARG A 215 -1.39 4.44 0.25
C ARG A 215 -0.06 4.18 -0.46
N THR A 216 0.74 5.22 -0.75
CA THR A 216 1.96 5.13 -1.55
C THR A 216 3.19 5.14 -0.65
N LEU A 217 4.00 4.09 -0.74
CA LEU A 217 5.23 3.99 0.03
C LEU A 217 6.26 5.02 -0.42
N SER A 218 6.82 5.75 0.53
CA SER A 218 7.93 6.69 0.31
C SER A 218 9.22 5.97 -0.09
N GLU A 219 10.21 6.70 -0.59
CA GLU A 219 11.52 6.09 -0.85
C GLU A 219 12.19 5.59 0.44
N ASP A 220 11.92 6.24 1.58
CA ASP A 220 12.42 5.82 2.89
C ASP A 220 11.99 4.40 3.26
N GLU A 221 10.70 4.09 3.14
CA GLU A 221 10.19 2.74 3.41
C GLU A 221 10.68 1.73 2.39
N ARG A 222 10.73 2.13 1.11
CA ARG A 222 11.29 1.28 0.04
C ARG A 222 12.70 0.86 0.35
N GLN A 223 13.52 1.76 0.89
CA GLN A 223 14.90 1.46 1.26
C GLN A 223 14.98 0.59 2.52
N LYS A 224 14.19 0.89 3.54
CA LYS A 224 14.13 0.09 4.77
C LYS A 224 13.75 -1.36 4.48
N ILE A 225 12.68 -1.57 3.71
CA ILE A 225 12.21 -2.93 3.39
C ILE A 225 13.22 -3.72 2.53
N ARG A 226 13.87 -3.06 1.58
CA ARG A 226 14.94 -3.66 0.77
C ARG A 226 16.17 -4.03 1.62
N SER A 227 16.48 -3.22 2.61
CA SER A 227 17.56 -3.51 3.57
C SER A 227 17.26 -4.74 4.43
N LEU A 228 16.01 -4.97 4.83
CA LEU A 228 15.59 -6.10 5.65
C LEU A 228 15.55 -7.43 4.86
N TYR A 229 15.01 -7.40 3.64
CA TYR A 229 14.67 -8.60 2.88
C TYR A 229 15.46 -8.78 1.58
N GLY A 230 16.26 -7.79 1.24
CA GLY A 230 17.10 -7.79 0.05
C GLY A 230 16.38 -7.35 -1.22
N THR A 231 17.16 -7.01 -2.22
CA THR A 231 16.72 -6.59 -3.55
C THR A 231 17.60 -7.25 -4.61
N ARG A 232 17.15 -7.26 -5.87
CA ARG A 232 17.94 -7.71 -7.02
C ARG A 232 18.92 -6.63 -7.51
N GLN A 233 18.73 -5.37 -7.09
CA GLN A 233 19.60 -4.26 -7.47
C GLN A 233 20.80 -4.17 -6.52
N LYS A 234 21.95 -3.79 -7.06
CA LYS A 234 23.12 -3.40 -6.23
C LYS A 234 22.85 -1.99 -5.71
N LEU A 235 22.80 -1.87 -4.40
CA LEU A 235 22.54 -0.62 -3.70
C LEU A 235 23.64 -0.37 -2.68
N GLY A 236 24.04 0.88 -2.56
CA GLY A 236 24.96 1.32 -1.54
C GLY A 236 24.27 1.76 -0.26
N ARG A 237 25.04 2.22 0.70
CA ARG A 237 24.54 2.80 1.96
C ARG A 237 25.50 3.85 2.49
N ILE A 238 24.96 4.78 3.28
CA ILE A 238 25.72 5.66 4.15
C ILE A 238 25.57 5.11 5.57
N GLU A 239 26.66 4.87 6.26
CA GLU A 239 26.64 4.41 7.64
C GLU A 239 27.69 5.10 8.47
N GLY A 240 27.40 5.29 9.76
CA GLY A 240 28.34 5.96 10.64
C GLY A 240 27.91 5.97 12.09
N ARG A 241 28.67 6.73 12.86
CA ARG A 241 28.40 6.99 14.28
C ARG A 241 28.41 8.48 14.54
N LEU A 242 27.39 8.95 15.25
CA LEU A 242 27.31 10.31 15.76
C LEU A 242 27.64 10.33 17.24
N SER A 243 28.54 11.24 17.63
CA SER A 243 28.96 11.41 19.02
C SER A 243 28.94 12.88 19.42
N ASP A 244 28.46 13.16 20.62
CA ASP A 244 28.49 14.46 21.26
C ASP A 244 29.87 14.70 21.90
N ASN A 245 30.50 15.81 21.56
CA ASN A 245 31.81 16.21 22.04
C ASN A 245 31.77 17.48 22.93
N ARG A 246 30.59 17.77 23.54
CA ARG A 246 30.45 18.92 24.45
C ARG A 246 31.29 18.80 25.72
N THR A 247 31.54 17.55 26.15
CA THR A 247 32.43 17.31 27.30
C THR A 247 33.84 16.96 26.81
N PRO A 248 34.85 17.78 27.06
CA PRO A 248 36.22 17.47 26.64
C PRO A 248 36.69 16.11 27.16
N GLY A 249 37.17 15.25 26.27
CA GLY A 249 37.71 13.95 26.59
C GLY A 249 36.64 12.83 26.80
N ALA A 250 35.36 13.13 26.68
CA ALA A 250 34.30 12.13 26.75
C ALA A 250 33.39 12.24 25.51
N LEU A 251 33.48 11.28 24.59
CA LEU A 251 32.57 11.16 23.44
C LEU A 251 31.33 10.38 23.88
N ALA A 252 30.22 11.10 24.05
CA ALA A 252 28.92 10.45 24.33
C ALA A 252 28.20 10.11 23.02
N PRO A 253 27.63 8.91 22.85
CA PRO A 253 26.83 8.60 21.66
C PRO A 253 25.60 9.51 21.59
N LEU A 254 25.28 10.02 20.40
CA LEU A 254 24.02 10.68 20.13
C LEU A 254 22.97 9.61 19.81
N ASN A 255 22.26 9.16 20.83
CA ASN A 255 21.24 8.15 20.76
C ASN A 255 19.86 8.76 20.41
N GLY A 256 19.05 8.02 19.63
CA GLY A 256 17.68 8.40 19.31
C GLY A 256 17.58 9.70 18.50
N VAL A 257 18.51 9.95 17.60
CA VAL A 257 18.58 11.16 16.78
C VAL A 257 18.18 10.83 15.35
N ASN A 258 17.31 11.63 14.75
CA ASN A 258 16.93 11.45 13.35
C ASN A 258 18.07 11.81 12.41
N VAL A 259 18.36 10.92 11.47
CA VAL A 259 19.32 11.13 10.39
C VAL A 259 18.63 10.80 9.07
N TRP A 260 18.73 11.67 8.06
CA TRP A 260 18.17 11.37 6.75
C TRP A 260 19.05 11.87 5.62
N ALA A 261 18.90 11.21 4.46
CA ALA A 261 19.60 11.55 3.23
C ALA A 261 18.64 12.08 2.17
N GLU A 262 19.03 13.18 1.53
CA GLU A 262 18.37 13.75 0.37
C GLU A 262 19.26 13.66 -0.86
N SER A 263 18.67 13.33 -2.01
CA SER A 263 19.34 13.38 -3.30
C SER A 263 19.75 14.81 -3.64
N VAL A 264 21.02 15.09 -3.86
CA VAL A 264 21.50 16.43 -4.27
C VAL A 264 20.89 16.86 -5.61
N ALA A 265 20.66 15.90 -6.52
CA ALA A 265 20.12 16.17 -7.84
C ALA A 265 18.64 16.57 -7.83
N THR A 266 17.85 16.01 -6.92
CA THR A 266 16.38 16.21 -6.91
C THR A 266 15.88 16.89 -5.65
N GLY A 267 16.61 16.85 -4.55
CA GLY A 267 16.16 17.28 -3.22
C GLY A 267 15.19 16.33 -2.54
N ARG A 268 14.91 15.16 -3.15
CA ARG A 268 13.99 14.17 -2.53
C ARG A 268 14.64 13.52 -1.33
N VAL A 269 13.86 13.32 -0.27
CA VAL A 269 14.20 12.43 0.83
C VAL A 269 14.26 11.00 0.29
N ILE A 270 15.35 10.29 0.54
CA ILE A 270 15.59 8.95 0.00
C ILE A 270 15.63 7.89 1.09
N ALA A 271 16.26 8.20 2.23
CA ALA A 271 16.39 7.26 3.34
C ALA A 271 16.46 8.01 4.66
N SER A 272 15.92 7.43 5.71
CA SER A 272 16.05 7.90 7.08
C SER A 272 16.40 6.77 8.04
N ASP A 273 16.97 7.13 9.17
CA ASP A 273 17.22 6.23 10.29
C ASP A 273 17.23 7.02 11.60
N VAL A 274 17.07 6.31 12.72
CA VAL A 274 17.24 6.86 14.05
C VAL A 274 18.48 6.22 14.65
N THR A 275 19.36 7.03 15.22
CA THR A 275 20.62 6.50 15.78
C THR A 275 20.36 5.54 16.94
N ALA A 276 21.06 4.42 16.95
CA ALA A 276 21.03 3.42 18.00
C ALA A 276 21.66 3.93 19.32
N GLU A 277 21.55 3.18 20.41
CA GLU A 277 22.09 3.53 21.73
C GLU A 277 23.59 3.89 21.70
N ASP A 278 24.34 3.26 20.82
CA ASP A 278 25.75 3.55 20.64
C ASP A 278 26.03 4.72 19.65
N GLY A 279 24.98 5.38 19.15
CA GLY A 279 25.06 6.48 18.18
C GLY A 279 25.25 6.05 16.73
N THR A 280 25.18 4.76 16.43
CA THR A 280 25.29 4.27 15.04
C THR A 280 24.00 4.46 14.25
N TYR A 281 24.13 4.66 12.93
CA TYR A 281 23.02 4.79 11.98
C TYR A 281 23.37 4.18 10.63
N LYS A 282 22.34 3.84 9.84
CA LYS A 282 22.46 3.29 8.49
C LYS A 282 21.37 3.83 7.58
N LEU A 283 21.75 4.54 6.55
CA LEU A 283 20.91 4.96 5.44
C LEU A 283 21.14 3.96 4.30
N ASP A 284 20.41 2.88 4.32
CA ASP A 284 20.54 1.74 3.40
C ASP A 284 19.85 2.01 2.05
N GLY A 285 20.14 1.20 1.05
CA GLY A 285 19.37 1.10 -0.20
C GLY A 285 19.57 2.25 -1.19
N LEU A 286 20.66 2.99 -1.07
CA LEU A 286 20.95 4.14 -1.90
C LEU A 286 21.50 3.71 -3.27
N VAL A 287 20.96 4.27 -4.34
CA VAL A 287 21.55 4.15 -5.68
C VAL A 287 22.86 4.96 -5.76
N ALA A 288 23.69 4.67 -6.76
CA ALA A 288 24.87 5.51 -7.00
C ALA A 288 24.44 6.97 -7.24
N GLY A 289 25.07 7.89 -6.50
CA GLY A 289 24.68 9.30 -6.56
C GLY A 289 25.32 10.15 -5.47
N GLN A 290 24.90 11.43 -5.43
CA GLN A 290 25.33 12.39 -4.42
C GLN A 290 24.18 12.68 -3.48
N TYR A 291 24.46 12.67 -2.20
CA TYR A 291 23.48 12.83 -1.14
C TYR A 291 23.89 13.90 -0.15
N ARG A 292 22.92 14.65 0.34
CA ARG A 292 23.04 15.54 1.49
C ARG A 292 22.55 14.77 2.70
N VAL A 293 23.24 14.86 3.82
CA VAL A 293 22.84 14.18 5.06
C VAL A 293 22.55 15.22 6.13
N MET A 294 21.39 15.14 6.75
CA MET A 294 20.93 16.01 7.79
C MET A 294 20.64 15.25 9.08
N VAL A 295 20.59 15.99 10.18
CA VAL A 295 20.34 15.49 11.53
C VAL A 295 19.35 16.42 12.24
N SER A 296 18.40 15.84 12.97
CA SER A 296 17.54 16.58 13.89
C SER A 296 17.35 15.83 15.20
N ALA A 297 17.04 16.56 16.27
CA ALA A 297 16.55 15.94 17.47
C ALA A 297 15.26 15.16 17.16
N ALA A 298 15.09 13.98 17.74
CA ALA A 298 13.87 13.20 17.65
C ALA A 298 12.88 13.54 18.77
N SER A 299 13.34 14.25 19.82
CA SER A 299 12.50 14.73 20.91
C SER A 299 13.01 16.05 21.48
N GLU A 300 12.15 16.83 22.11
CA GLU A 300 12.54 18.09 22.80
C GLU A 300 13.56 17.86 23.94
N ALA A 301 13.60 16.66 24.50
CA ALA A 301 14.54 16.29 25.55
C ALA A 301 16.01 16.37 25.10
N GLN A 302 16.28 16.19 23.80
CA GLN A 302 17.66 16.18 23.24
C GLN A 302 18.30 17.57 23.12
N LYS A 303 17.54 18.65 23.18
CA LYS A 303 17.97 20.05 23.30
C LYS A 303 19.09 20.48 22.33
N PHE A 304 19.01 20.12 21.06
CA PHE A 304 19.89 20.63 20.01
C PHE A 304 19.12 21.02 18.75
N ARG A 305 19.73 21.86 17.91
CA ARG A 305 19.16 22.30 16.63
C ARG A 305 19.40 21.29 15.53
N SER A 306 18.48 21.26 14.55
CA SER A 306 18.73 20.54 13.29
C SER A 306 19.91 21.15 12.54
N PHE A 307 20.71 20.32 11.88
CA PHE A 307 21.89 20.76 11.12
C PHE A 307 22.18 19.82 9.95
N GLU A 308 22.91 20.34 8.99
CA GLU A 308 23.46 19.56 7.87
C GLU A 308 24.75 18.88 8.32
N LEU A 309 24.77 17.54 8.32
CA LEU A 309 25.96 16.76 8.67
C LEU A 309 26.97 16.78 7.52
N SER A 310 26.47 16.68 6.28
CA SER A 310 27.29 16.77 5.08
C SER A 310 26.45 17.23 3.89
N SER A 311 26.95 18.24 3.16
CA SER A 311 26.30 18.74 1.94
C SER A 311 26.49 17.83 0.74
N GLN A 312 27.49 16.93 0.77
CA GLN A 312 27.80 16.05 -0.35
C GLN A 312 28.51 14.78 0.10
N VAL A 313 27.77 13.67 0.02
CA VAL A 313 28.29 12.30 0.21
C VAL A 313 28.13 11.55 -1.10
N VAL A 314 29.20 10.98 -1.62
CA VAL A 314 29.18 10.21 -2.87
C VAL A 314 29.02 8.73 -2.58
N VAL A 315 27.88 8.15 -2.97
CA VAL A 315 27.59 6.72 -2.88
C VAL A 315 27.87 6.06 -4.23
N LYS A 316 28.64 4.97 -4.22
CA LYS A 316 29.06 4.27 -5.47
C LYS A 316 28.04 3.22 -5.95
N GLY A 317 26.97 2.93 -5.20
CA GLY A 317 25.92 1.97 -5.57
C GLY A 317 26.20 0.53 -5.14
N ASP A 318 27.32 0.28 -4.47
CA ASP A 318 27.63 -0.99 -3.81
C ASP A 318 28.44 -0.76 -2.53
N GLY A 319 28.08 -1.45 -1.47
CA GLY A 319 28.79 -1.37 -0.19
C GLY A 319 28.57 -0.08 0.63
N PRO A 320 29.30 0.03 1.74
CA PRO A 320 29.17 1.14 2.68
C PRO A 320 29.96 2.37 2.26
N THR A 321 29.40 3.53 2.52
CA THR A 321 30.09 4.83 2.50
C THR A 321 30.11 5.34 3.95
N PRO A 322 31.28 5.35 4.63
CA PRO A 322 31.36 5.74 6.03
C PRO A 322 31.18 7.25 6.18
N LEU A 323 30.37 7.65 7.16
CA LEU A 323 30.20 9.05 7.56
C LEU A 323 30.08 9.14 9.09
N ASN A 324 31.21 9.07 9.76
CA ASN A 324 31.32 9.26 11.21
C ASN A 324 31.47 10.73 11.56
N SER A 325 30.86 11.18 12.63
CA SER A 325 31.03 12.53 13.13
C SER A 325 31.07 12.59 14.65
N SER A 326 32.07 13.30 15.14
CA SER A 326 32.15 13.77 16.53
C SER A 326 31.98 15.28 16.50
N LEU A 327 30.88 15.78 17.06
CA LEU A 327 30.50 17.18 16.94
C LEU A 327 30.00 17.75 18.27
N VAL A 328 29.98 19.03 18.37
CA VAL A 328 29.23 19.76 19.39
C VAL A 328 27.85 20.09 18.77
N PRO A 329 26.79 19.38 19.15
CA PRO A 329 25.47 19.70 18.59
C PRO A 329 25.12 21.15 18.89
N PRO A 330 24.58 21.89 17.89
CA PRO A 330 24.13 23.25 18.14
C PRO A 330 23.07 23.25 19.27
N LEU A 331 23.12 24.27 20.16
CA LEU A 331 22.14 24.37 21.25
C LEU A 331 20.71 24.41 20.72
N ALA A 332 19.78 23.97 21.55
CA ALA A 332 18.34 24.04 21.26
C ALA A 332 17.92 25.45 20.84
N SER A 333 17.03 25.52 19.91
CA SER A 333 16.58 26.69 19.20
C SER A 333 15.21 27.16 19.74
N ALA A 334 14.94 28.45 19.61
CA ALA A 334 13.59 28.96 19.71
C ALA A 334 12.75 28.69 18.44
N LEU A 335 13.40 28.26 17.35
CA LEU A 335 12.74 27.94 16.09
C LEU A 335 12.33 26.45 16.07
N ASN A 336 11.04 26.22 16.29
CA ASN A 336 10.46 24.88 16.32
C ASN A 336 9.14 24.87 15.51
N PRO A 337 9.16 24.48 14.22
CA PRO A 337 7.95 24.28 13.44
C PRO A 337 7.16 23.07 13.98
N LYS A 338 5.88 23.26 14.25
CA LYS A 338 4.99 22.26 14.88
C LYS A 338 3.91 21.76 13.95
N VAL A 339 3.44 22.61 13.04
CA VAL A 339 2.38 22.29 12.08
C VAL A 339 2.71 22.90 10.72
N ILE A 340 2.18 22.26 9.69
CA ILE A 340 2.17 22.77 8.32
C ILE A 340 0.73 22.82 7.83
N GLY A 341 0.46 23.54 6.75
CA GLY A 341 -0.93 23.69 6.31
C GLY A 341 -1.09 23.99 4.84
N LEU A 342 -2.31 23.72 4.38
CA LEU A 342 -2.80 23.95 3.03
C LEU A 342 -4.27 24.38 3.12
N ASN A 343 -4.74 25.23 2.20
CA ASN A 343 -6.14 25.67 2.16
C ASN A 343 -6.65 26.28 3.50
N ALA A 344 -5.79 27.00 4.21
CA ALA A 344 -6.05 27.57 5.54
C ALA A 344 -6.35 26.52 6.65
N GLU A 345 -6.06 25.28 6.44
CA GLU A 345 -6.11 24.19 7.41
C GLU A 345 -4.69 23.81 7.83
N LEU A 346 -4.47 23.60 9.13
CA LEU A 346 -3.18 23.22 9.72
C LEU A 346 -3.22 21.77 10.18
N SER A 347 -2.13 21.06 9.99
CA SER A 347 -2.01 19.66 10.42
C SER A 347 -0.55 19.30 10.68
N THR A 348 -0.35 18.12 11.23
CA THR A 348 0.97 17.50 11.45
C THR A 348 1.30 16.46 10.39
N VAL A 349 0.49 16.35 9.34
CA VAL A 349 0.73 15.43 8.20
C VAL A 349 1.29 16.20 7.01
N ALA A 350 1.95 15.48 6.09
CA ALA A 350 2.58 16.07 4.91
C ALA A 350 1.58 16.79 4.00
N LEU A 351 2.05 17.83 3.30
CA LEU A 351 1.28 18.56 2.30
C LEU A 351 1.28 17.79 0.98
N PRO A 352 0.14 17.28 0.53
CA PRO A 352 0.02 16.61 -0.76
C PRO A 352 -0.11 17.65 -1.88
N LEU A 353 0.93 17.82 -2.69
CA LEU A 353 0.98 18.83 -3.73
C LEU A 353 1.11 18.21 -5.13
N ALA A 354 0.65 18.96 -6.14
CA ALA A 354 0.74 18.54 -7.54
C ALA A 354 1.78 19.35 -8.33
N PRO A 355 2.50 18.73 -9.30
CA PRO A 355 3.42 19.44 -10.16
C PRO A 355 2.75 20.56 -10.96
N GLY A 356 3.51 21.60 -11.28
CA GLY A 356 3.06 22.73 -12.09
C GLY A 356 2.13 23.72 -11.39
N LYS A 357 1.88 23.55 -10.07
CA LYS A 357 0.99 24.42 -9.31
C LYS A 357 1.74 25.49 -8.51
N ARG A 358 1.09 26.61 -8.31
CA ARG A 358 1.45 27.60 -7.28
C ARG A 358 0.45 27.44 -6.15
N VAL A 359 0.94 27.26 -4.94
CA VAL A 359 0.12 27.01 -3.76
C VAL A 359 0.59 27.87 -2.60
N LYS A 360 -0.34 28.31 -1.77
CA LYS A 360 -0.05 28.96 -0.49
C LYS A 360 0.06 27.87 0.58
N ILE A 361 1.21 27.77 1.23
CA ILE A 361 1.43 26.88 2.36
C ILE A 361 1.45 27.69 3.65
N TYR A 362 1.11 27.03 4.75
CA TYR A 362 1.11 27.60 6.10
C TYR A 362 2.15 26.86 6.93
N LEU A 363 2.83 27.62 7.82
CA LEU A 363 3.83 27.10 8.74
C LEU A 363 3.52 27.68 10.12
N GLY A 364 3.33 26.82 11.10
CA GLY A 364 3.05 27.22 12.48
C GLY A 364 4.04 26.59 13.44
N GLY A 365 4.38 27.33 14.51
CA GLY A 365 5.31 26.84 15.53
C GLY A 365 6.09 27.96 16.19
N ASP A 366 6.92 27.63 17.17
CA ASP A 366 7.70 28.63 17.92
C ASP A 366 8.74 29.29 16.99
N GLY A 367 8.81 30.58 17.00
CA GLY A 367 9.79 31.36 16.26
C GLY A 367 9.65 31.38 14.73
N VAL A 368 8.63 30.75 14.14
CA VAL A 368 8.42 30.73 12.68
C VAL A 368 8.19 32.12 12.10
N ASP A 369 7.60 33.03 12.87
CA ASP A 369 7.36 34.43 12.49
C ASP A 369 8.63 35.31 12.52
N GLN A 370 9.73 34.78 13.03
CA GLN A 370 11.04 35.44 13.03
C GLN A 370 11.90 35.01 11.82
N VAL A 371 11.37 34.10 10.99
CA VAL A 371 12.06 33.61 9.79
C VAL A 371 11.75 34.56 8.62
N PRO A 372 12.77 35.17 7.98
CA PRO A 372 12.54 35.98 6.78
C PRO A 372 12.08 35.10 5.61
N GLY A 373 11.21 35.61 4.75
CA GLY A 373 10.72 34.87 3.59
C GLY A 373 11.82 34.34 2.68
N THR A 374 12.95 35.06 2.57
CA THR A 374 14.15 34.64 1.81
C THR A 374 14.88 33.46 2.43
N SER A 375 14.57 33.12 3.68
CA SER A 375 15.17 32.01 4.44
C SER A 375 14.24 30.83 4.64
N ILE A 376 13.05 30.84 4.01
CA ILE A 376 12.14 29.70 3.87
C ILE A 376 12.43 29.07 2.50
N ALA A 377 12.72 27.79 2.49
CA ALA A 377 13.05 27.07 1.26
C ALA A 377 12.55 25.61 1.30
N VAL A 378 12.29 25.05 0.14
CA VAL A 378 12.20 23.60 -0.05
C VAL A 378 13.57 23.13 -0.60
N ASN A 379 14.14 22.09 -0.02
CA ASN A 379 15.50 21.60 -0.36
C ASN A 379 15.58 20.95 -1.75
N SER A 380 14.99 21.57 -2.78
CA SER A 380 14.88 20.98 -4.11
C SER A 380 14.90 22.04 -5.20
N PRO A 381 15.53 21.78 -6.36
CA PRO A 381 15.53 22.71 -7.48
C PRO A 381 14.16 22.82 -8.19
N TYR A 382 13.22 21.99 -7.86
CA TYR A 382 11.89 21.96 -8.47
C TYR A 382 10.87 22.87 -7.75
N PHE A 383 11.27 23.54 -6.67
CA PHE A 383 10.40 24.41 -5.89
C PHE A 383 11.00 25.82 -5.82
N THR A 384 10.14 26.81 -6.01
CA THR A 384 10.51 28.22 -5.82
C THR A 384 9.57 28.83 -4.80
N VAL A 385 10.12 29.25 -3.67
CA VAL A 385 9.38 30.01 -2.65
C VAL A 385 9.38 31.47 -3.03
N ASP A 386 8.25 32.14 -3.00
CA ASP A 386 8.13 33.58 -3.27
C ASP A 386 8.16 34.37 -1.96
N PRO A 387 9.32 34.95 -1.58
CA PRO A 387 9.48 35.59 -0.29
C PRO A 387 8.64 36.87 -0.14
N SER A 388 8.17 37.44 -1.27
CA SER A 388 7.33 38.65 -1.25
C SER A 388 5.89 38.38 -0.75
N THR A 389 5.50 37.12 -0.72
CA THR A 389 4.16 36.68 -0.28
C THR A 389 4.10 36.28 1.18
N LEU A 390 5.24 36.35 1.91
CA LEU A 390 5.25 36.02 3.34
C LEU A 390 4.26 36.91 4.09
N ALA A 391 3.31 36.29 4.78
CA ALA A 391 2.34 36.94 5.59
C ALA A 391 2.23 36.28 6.96
N ARG A 392 2.00 37.07 8.02
CA ARG A 392 1.63 36.57 9.35
C ARG A 392 0.13 36.36 9.36
N GLU A 393 -0.30 35.17 9.71
CA GLU A 393 -1.71 34.81 9.71
C GLU A 393 -2.33 34.99 11.10
N GLN A 394 -3.60 35.39 11.13
CA GLN A 394 -4.39 35.57 12.36
C GLN A 394 -5.25 34.33 12.64
N ILE A 395 -4.63 33.17 12.67
CA ILE A 395 -5.26 31.89 12.99
C ILE A 395 -5.10 31.66 14.49
N ALA A 396 -6.18 31.26 15.17
CA ALA A 396 -6.13 30.97 16.60
C ALA A 396 -5.31 29.73 16.90
N ALA A 397 -4.08 29.93 17.36
CA ALA A 397 -3.14 28.87 17.73
C ALA A 397 -2.29 29.35 18.92
N PRO A 398 -1.70 28.44 19.72
CA PRO A 398 -0.82 28.80 20.83
C PRO A 398 0.55 29.30 20.37
N PHE A 399 0.82 29.36 19.09
CA PHE A 399 2.07 29.76 18.47
C PHE A 399 1.81 30.59 17.20
N PRO A 400 2.78 31.38 16.72
CA PRO A 400 2.64 32.15 15.48
C PRO A 400 2.50 31.27 14.26
N ILE A 401 1.72 31.75 13.27
CA ILE A 401 1.53 31.13 11.97
C ILE A 401 1.91 32.13 10.89
N VAL A 402 2.63 31.65 9.88
CA VAL A 402 2.94 32.38 8.66
C VAL A 402 2.47 31.62 7.45
N SER A 403 2.14 32.34 6.37
CA SER A 403 1.89 31.75 5.06
C SER A 403 2.88 32.25 4.02
N ILE A 404 3.12 31.46 3.00
CA ILE A 404 4.00 31.81 1.88
C ILE A 404 3.63 31.01 0.62
N ASP A 405 3.79 31.62 -0.54
CA ASP A 405 3.52 30.93 -1.81
C ASP A 405 4.73 30.12 -2.28
N VAL A 406 4.44 28.92 -2.77
CA VAL A 406 5.43 28.00 -3.33
C VAL A 406 5.00 27.62 -4.75
N GLN A 407 5.88 27.83 -5.72
CA GLN A 407 5.71 27.40 -7.10
C GLN A 407 6.40 26.04 -7.29
N ILE A 408 5.67 25.08 -7.82
CA ILE A 408 6.16 23.72 -8.11
C ILE A 408 6.40 23.60 -9.62
N ALA A 409 7.58 23.11 -10.00
CA ALA A 409 7.89 22.89 -11.42
C ALA A 409 6.99 21.80 -12.02
N PRO A 410 6.58 21.92 -13.30
CA PRO A 410 5.73 20.90 -13.96
C PRO A 410 6.38 19.51 -14.04
N ASN A 411 7.71 19.46 -14.02
CA ASN A 411 8.51 18.24 -14.08
C ASN A 411 9.08 17.82 -12.71
N ALA A 412 8.50 18.32 -11.60
CA ALA A 412 8.89 17.92 -10.27
C ALA A 412 8.69 16.40 -10.11
N PRO A 413 9.74 15.64 -9.75
CA PRO A 413 9.61 14.19 -9.55
C PRO A 413 8.67 13.85 -8.40
N PHE A 414 7.97 12.73 -8.53
CA PHE A 414 7.26 12.15 -7.39
C PHE A 414 8.22 11.82 -6.25
N GLY A 415 7.76 12.05 -5.03
CA GLY A 415 8.53 11.80 -3.80
C GLY A 415 8.39 12.92 -2.79
N ASP A 416 9.20 12.85 -1.76
CA ASP A 416 9.07 13.60 -0.52
C ASP A 416 10.15 14.65 -0.42
N TYR A 417 9.78 15.83 0.08
CA TYR A 417 10.65 17.00 0.09
C TYR A 417 10.64 17.69 1.45
N THR A 418 11.81 18.18 1.86
CA THR A 418 12.01 18.85 3.13
C THR A 418 11.81 20.36 3.02
N ILE A 419 11.01 20.93 3.93
CA ILE A 419 10.98 22.38 4.16
C ILE A 419 12.13 22.73 5.12
N ARG A 420 12.90 23.77 4.77
CA ARG A 420 13.95 24.35 5.58
C ARG A 420 13.57 25.79 5.97
N LEU A 421 13.71 26.06 7.24
CA LEU A 421 13.58 27.42 7.81
C LEU A 421 14.90 27.84 8.44
N GLN A 422 15.29 29.11 8.25
CA GLN A 422 16.46 29.65 8.90
C GLN A 422 16.15 31.04 9.49
N SER A 423 16.31 31.19 10.80
CA SER A 423 16.08 32.46 11.48
C SER A 423 17.21 33.45 11.21
N ASN A 424 16.97 34.73 11.55
CA ASN A 424 18.01 35.77 11.47
C ASN A 424 19.19 35.53 12.41
N SER A 425 19.03 34.74 13.47
CA SER A 425 20.09 34.31 14.38
C SER A 425 20.95 33.16 13.81
N GLY A 426 20.61 32.67 12.59
CA GLY A 426 21.28 31.53 11.95
C GLY A 426 20.79 30.17 12.45
N GLU A 427 19.73 30.12 13.22
CA GLU A 427 19.08 28.88 13.63
C GLU A 427 18.39 28.24 12.43
N THR A 428 18.56 26.93 12.27
CA THR A 428 17.94 26.18 11.17
C THR A 428 17.01 25.11 11.72
N ALA A 429 15.82 25.00 11.14
CA ALA A 429 14.91 23.91 11.37
C ALA A 429 14.58 23.24 10.03
N TYR A 430 14.43 21.92 10.05
CA TYR A 430 14.01 21.13 8.92
C TYR A 430 12.74 20.36 9.27
N VAL A 431 11.83 20.27 8.30
CA VAL A 431 10.65 19.40 8.36
C VAL A 431 10.79 18.36 7.23
N PRO A 432 11.41 17.19 7.52
CA PRO A 432 11.69 16.18 6.50
C PRO A 432 10.39 15.58 5.97
N GLY A 433 10.22 15.55 4.65
CA GLY A 433 9.01 15.05 4.01
C GLY A 433 7.77 15.92 4.24
N ALA A 434 7.95 17.21 4.54
CA ALA A 434 6.82 18.14 4.72
C ALA A 434 5.92 18.26 3.49
N ILE A 435 6.48 18.06 2.31
CA ILE A 435 5.76 18.08 1.05
C ILE A 435 5.91 16.71 0.40
N THR A 436 4.81 16.14 -0.06
CA THR A 436 4.81 14.97 -0.94
C THR A 436 4.24 15.34 -2.30
N ILE A 437 4.96 14.97 -3.36
CA ILE A 437 4.45 14.96 -4.73
C ILE A 437 4.08 13.51 -5.04
N ASP A 438 2.80 13.21 -5.02
CA ASP A 438 2.30 11.84 -5.14
C ASP A 438 1.29 11.73 -6.28
N PRO A 439 1.27 10.63 -7.04
CA PRO A 439 0.25 10.37 -8.05
C PRO A 439 -1.18 10.46 -7.51
N GLY A 440 -1.39 10.10 -6.24
CA GLY A 440 -2.68 10.19 -5.57
C GLY A 440 -3.22 11.62 -5.46
N VAL A 441 -2.36 12.64 -5.30
CA VAL A 441 -2.78 14.06 -5.29
C VAL A 441 -3.22 14.54 -6.66
N VAL A 442 -2.54 14.05 -7.70
CA VAL A 442 -2.97 14.29 -9.09
C VAL A 442 -4.39 13.77 -9.29
N SER A 443 -4.79 12.73 -8.55
CA SER A 443 -6.14 12.17 -8.63
C SER A 443 -7.25 13.02 -8.05
N ALA A 444 -6.96 14.00 -7.20
CA ALA A 444 -7.96 14.97 -6.75
C ALA A 444 -8.42 15.92 -7.87
N VAL A 445 -7.63 16.06 -8.94
CA VAL A 445 -7.90 16.88 -10.12
C VAL A 445 -7.94 16.09 -11.44
N SER A 446 -7.52 14.82 -11.42
CA SER A 446 -7.55 13.89 -12.54
C SER A 446 -7.64 12.45 -12.01
N ASN A 447 -8.13 11.50 -12.82
CA ASN A 447 -8.10 10.10 -12.40
C ASN A 447 -6.64 9.59 -12.42
N PRO A 448 -6.14 8.91 -11.35
CA PRO A 448 -4.78 8.38 -11.31
C PRO A 448 -4.44 7.46 -12.47
N LEU A 449 -5.43 6.76 -13.02
CA LEU A 449 -5.28 5.91 -14.20
C LEU A 449 -4.87 6.70 -15.46
N ASP A 450 -4.96 8.03 -15.44
CA ASP A 450 -4.47 8.88 -16.54
C ASP A 450 -2.95 9.03 -16.49
N ASP A 451 -2.30 8.82 -15.35
CA ASP A 451 -0.84 8.71 -15.28
C ASP A 451 -0.36 7.38 -15.85
N PRO A 452 0.54 7.39 -16.85
CA PRO A 452 1.01 6.18 -17.52
C PRO A 452 1.68 5.18 -16.59
N ARG A 453 2.49 5.66 -15.62
CA ARG A 453 3.22 4.79 -14.71
C ARG A 453 2.29 4.17 -13.68
N PHE A 454 1.38 4.96 -13.13
CA PHE A 454 0.36 4.47 -12.21
C PHE A 454 -0.51 3.42 -12.90
N PHE A 455 -1.00 3.69 -14.11
CA PHE A 455 -1.81 2.74 -14.86
C PHE A 455 -1.09 1.40 -15.04
N VAL A 456 0.15 1.42 -15.54
CA VAL A 456 0.94 0.20 -15.76
C VAL A 456 1.15 -0.58 -14.43
N THR A 457 1.56 0.13 -13.38
CA THR A 457 1.76 -0.49 -12.06
C THR A 457 0.47 -1.14 -11.57
N GLN A 458 -0.67 -0.47 -11.77
CA GLN A 458 -1.96 -0.97 -11.34
C GLN A 458 -2.41 -2.21 -12.13
N GLN A 459 -2.09 -2.31 -13.43
CA GLN A 459 -2.40 -3.52 -14.21
C GLN A 459 -1.69 -4.76 -13.64
N PHE A 460 -0.43 -4.63 -13.21
CA PHE A 460 0.27 -5.73 -12.53
C PHE A 460 -0.33 -6.03 -11.15
N ALA A 461 -0.67 -5.00 -10.37
CA ALA A 461 -1.30 -5.16 -9.06
C ALA A 461 -2.68 -5.82 -9.15
N ASP A 462 -3.46 -5.47 -10.17
CA ASP A 462 -4.77 -6.09 -10.43
C ASP A 462 -4.65 -7.57 -10.76
N LEU A 463 -3.57 -7.96 -11.41
CA LEU A 463 -3.21 -9.35 -11.66
C LEU A 463 -2.51 -10.04 -10.48
N GLY A 464 -2.31 -9.37 -9.34
CA GLY A 464 -1.59 -9.91 -8.20
C GLY A 464 -0.15 -10.32 -8.54
N ARG A 465 0.47 -9.65 -9.50
CA ARG A 465 1.84 -9.90 -9.96
C ARG A 465 2.78 -8.81 -9.52
N GLU A 466 3.99 -9.23 -9.14
CA GLU A 466 5.10 -8.28 -9.01
C GLU A 466 5.66 -7.94 -10.40
N PRO A 467 5.62 -6.66 -10.80
CA PRO A 467 6.32 -6.26 -11.99
C PRO A 467 7.83 -6.21 -11.75
N ASP A 468 8.61 -6.68 -12.70
CA ASP A 468 9.98 -6.26 -12.85
C ASP A 468 10.01 -4.74 -13.14
N ALA A 469 10.90 -4.01 -12.47
CA ALA A 469 11.05 -2.56 -12.67
C ALA A 469 11.29 -2.21 -14.15
N SER A 470 12.01 -3.06 -14.88
CA SER A 470 12.24 -2.89 -16.32
C SER A 470 10.97 -3.06 -17.16
N ALA A 471 10.05 -3.93 -16.73
CA ALA A 471 8.76 -4.11 -17.39
C ALA A 471 7.86 -2.88 -17.21
N ILE A 472 7.82 -2.31 -15.99
CA ILE A 472 7.09 -1.05 -15.73
C ILE A 472 7.68 0.06 -16.62
N ASP A 473 8.99 0.24 -16.61
CA ASP A 473 9.64 1.32 -17.35
C ASP A 473 9.40 1.19 -18.86
N LYS A 474 9.49 -0.03 -19.40
CA LYS A 474 9.22 -0.33 -20.82
C LYS A 474 7.77 0.00 -21.21
N LEU A 475 6.80 -0.46 -20.44
CA LEU A 475 5.38 -0.24 -20.74
C LEU A 475 4.98 1.22 -20.52
N THR A 476 5.52 1.87 -19.49
CA THR A 476 5.33 3.32 -19.25
C THR A 476 5.88 4.14 -20.40
N ALA A 477 7.07 3.80 -20.92
CA ALA A 477 7.65 4.46 -22.09
C ALA A 477 6.76 4.33 -23.34
N GLN A 478 6.11 3.18 -23.55
CA GLN A 478 5.15 3.00 -24.65
C GLN A 478 3.96 3.96 -24.56
N LEU A 479 3.43 4.20 -23.36
CA LEU A 479 2.35 5.17 -23.13
C LEU A 479 2.84 6.61 -23.30
N SER A 480 4.03 6.93 -22.79
CA SER A 480 4.62 8.28 -22.89
C SER A 480 4.90 8.70 -24.34
N GLN A 481 5.17 7.75 -25.24
CA GLN A 481 5.33 8.02 -26.69
C GLN A 481 4.06 8.58 -27.35
N CYS A 482 2.91 8.44 -26.72
CA CYS A 482 1.66 9.00 -27.19
C CYS A 482 1.61 10.54 -27.13
N ASN A 483 2.50 11.20 -26.38
CA ASN A 483 2.57 12.66 -26.22
C ASN A 483 1.19 13.28 -25.93
N SER A 484 0.47 12.71 -24.95
CA SER A 484 -0.87 13.13 -24.51
C SER A 484 -1.99 13.02 -25.56
N ARG A 485 -1.78 12.34 -26.66
CA ARG A 485 -2.85 12.07 -27.64
C ARG A 485 -3.81 11.02 -27.10
N SER A 486 -5.06 11.40 -26.84
CA SER A 486 -6.07 10.58 -26.17
C SER A 486 -6.31 9.23 -26.85
N ASP A 487 -6.47 9.21 -28.19
CA ASP A 487 -6.69 7.97 -28.94
C ASP A 487 -5.51 7.00 -28.86
N CYS A 488 -4.28 7.52 -28.92
CA CYS A 488 -3.08 6.71 -28.78
C CYS A 488 -2.99 6.12 -27.36
N LEU A 489 -3.21 6.93 -26.32
CA LEU A 489 -3.18 6.49 -24.93
C LEU A 489 -4.23 5.41 -24.68
N ARG A 490 -5.48 5.63 -25.12
CA ARG A 490 -6.56 4.66 -25.02
C ARG A 490 -6.18 3.32 -25.65
N THR A 491 -5.77 3.34 -26.93
CA THR A 491 -5.39 2.13 -27.65
C THR A 491 -4.26 1.40 -26.93
N ARG A 492 -3.22 2.11 -26.51
CA ARG A 492 -2.08 1.52 -25.81
C ARG A 492 -2.43 0.97 -24.42
N LYS A 493 -3.29 1.66 -23.66
CA LYS A 493 -3.79 1.18 -22.37
C LYS A 493 -4.54 -0.16 -22.56
N VAL A 494 -5.44 -0.23 -23.53
CA VAL A 494 -6.17 -1.46 -23.86
C VAL A 494 -5.22 -2.58 -24.29
N ASP A 495 -4.22 -2.29 -25.13
CA ASP A 495 -3.23 -3.26 -25.59
C ASP A 495 -2.44 -3.84 -24.40
N ILE A 496 -1.93 -2.98 -23.55
CA ILE A 496 -1.15 -3.38 -22.36
C ILE A 496 -2.01 -4.25 -21.45
N SER A 497 -3.21 -3.80 -21.12
CA SER A 497 -4.13 -4.52 -20.25
C SER A 497 -4.52 -5.89 -20.85
N THR A 498 -4.85 -5.92 -22.14
CA THR A 498 -5.22 -7.15 -22.83
C THR A 498 -4.07 -8.16 -22.88
N ASN A 499 -2.87 -7.70 -23.23
CA ASN A 499 -1.70 -8.58 -23.33
C ASN A 499 -1.31 -9.15 -21.97
N LEU A 500 -1.28 -8.32 -20.94
CA LEU A 500 -0.98 -8.79 -19.57
C LEU A 500 -2.00 -9.81 -19.10
N LEU A 501 -3.27 -9.61 -19.41
CA LEU A 501 -4.36 -10.44 -18.95
C LEU A 501 -4.46 -11.75 -19.75
N ILE A 502 -4.39 -11.71 -21.09
CA ILE A 502 -4.62 -12.88 -21.95
C ILE A 502 -3.36 -13.73 -22.09
N GLU A 503 -2.23 -13.12 -22.44
CA GLU A 503 -1.01 -13.86 -22.75
C GLU A 503 -0.37 -14.51 -21.53
N ASN A 504 -0.50 -13.86 -20.38
CA ASN A 504 0.19 -14.28 -19.16
C ASN A 504 -0.67 -15.07 -18.18
N GLU A 505 -1.99 -14.88 -18.18
CA GLU A 505 -2.84 -15.43 -17.13
C GLU A 505 -3.92 -16.39 -17.66
N LEU A 506 -4.64 -15.97 -18.69
CA LEU A 506 -5.83 -16.69 -19.10
C LEU A 506 -5.50 -18.04 -19.75
N SER A 507 -4.40 -18.12 -20.50
CA SER A 507 -3.96 -19.37 -21.13
C SER A 507 -3.38 -20.39 -20.16
N GLY A 508 -2.92 -19.95 -18.98
CA GLY A 508 -2.20 -20.81 -18.04
C GLY A 508 -2.99 -21.20 -16.79
N THR A 509 -3.52 -20.25 -16.06
CA THR A 509 -4.02 -20.46 -14.70
C THR A 509 -5.53 -20.33 -14.59
N SER A 510 -6.10 -19.25 -15.13
CA SER A 510 -7.51 -18.91 -14.87
C SER A 510 -8.49 -19.87 -15.53
N VAL A 511 -8.21 -20.36 -16.75
CA VAL A 511 -9.04 -21.37 -17.44
C VAL A 511 -9.00 -22.69 -16.71
N PHE A 512 -7.81 -23.10 -16.23
CA PHE A 512 -7.68 -24.30 -15.42
C PHE A 512 -8.49 -24.21 -14.12
N LEU A 513 -8.39 -23.09 -13.39
CA LEU A 513 -9.18 -22.88 -12.17
C LEU A 513 -10.67 -22.92 -12.45
N TYR A 514 -11.10 -22.26 -13.52
CA TYR A 514 -12.51 -22.34 -13.93
C TYR A 514 -12.95 -23.78 -14.19
N GLY A 515 -12.15 -24.53 -14.96
CA GLY A 515 -12.37 -25.95 -15.23
C GLY A 515 -12.43 -26.79 -13.95
N LEU A 516 -11.51 -26.56 -13.01
CA LEU A 516 -11.44 -27.28 -11.75
C LEU A 516 -12.74 -27.12 -10.93
N TYR A 517 -13.27 -25.89 -10.81
CA TYR A 517 -14.51 -25.61 -10.11
C TYR A 517 -15.74 -26.12 -10.86
N SER A 518 -15.78 -25.94 -12.17
CA SER A 518 -16.90 -26.42 -13.01
C SER A 518 -16.99 -27.94 -12.98
N VAL A 519 -15.89 -28.64 -13.20
CA VAL A 519 -15.83 -30.13 -13.17
C VAL A 519 -16.10 -30.63 -11.75
N GLY A 520 -15.36 -30.12 -10.75
CA GLY A 520 -15.40 -30.62 -9.39
C GLY A 520 -16.65 -30.22 -8.60
N LEU A 521 -17.15 -29.00 -8.77
CA LEU A 521 -18.26 -28.46 -7.98
C LEU A 521 -19.50 -28.11 -8.81
N GLY A 522 -19.42 -28.07 -10.13
CA GLY A 522 -20.53 -27.69 -11.03
C GLY A 522 -20.91 -26.20 -10.94
N ARG A 523 -19.97 -25.35 -10.56
CA ARG A 523 -20.15 -23.91 -10.42
C ARG A 523 -18.90 -23.13 -10.71
N LEU A 524 -19.03 -21.81 -10.89
CA LEU A 524 -17.90 -20.88 -10.89
C LEU A 524 -17.21 -20.81 -9.52
N PRO A 525 -15.90 -20.52 -9.46
CA PRO A 525 -15.28 -20.07 -8.24
C PRO A 525 -15.87 -18.73 -7.80
N ARG A 526 -15.99 -18.50 -6.51
CA ARG A 526 -16.24 -17.17 -5.96
C ARG A 526 -14.93 -16.36 -6.03
N PHE A 527 -15.04 -15.04 -5.99
CA PHE A 527 -13.86 -14.17 -6.06
C PHE A 527 -12.76 -14.57 -5.06
N ALA A 528 -13.10 -14.71 -3.77
CA ALA A 528 -12.13 -15.11 -2.74
C ALA A 528 -11.51 -16.50 -2.97
N GLU A 529 -12.30 -17.46 -3.46
CA GLU A 529 -11.81 -18.81 -3.79
C GLU A 529 -10.83 -18.76 -4.97
N PHE A 530 -11.19 -18.01 -6.01
CA PHE A 530 -10.35 -17.84 -7.20
C PHE A 530 -9.00 -17.21 -6.85
N GLU A 531 -9.01 -16.12 -6.09
CA GLU A 531 -7.79 -15.41 -5.72
C GLU A 531 -6.86 -16.27 -4.85
N ASN A 532 -7.42 -17.01 -3.88
CA ASN A 532 -6.63 -17.89 -3.02
C ASN A 532 -5.98 -19.02 -3.81
N ASP A 533 -6.75 -19.69 -4.68
CA ASP A 533 -6.24 -20.80 -5.48
C ASP A 533 -5.23 -20.34 -6.51
N ARG A 534 -5.48 -19.17 -7.12
CA ARG A 534 -4.56 -18.54 -8.06
C ARG A 534 -3.25 -18.14 -7.39
N ALA A 535 -3.33 -17.50 -6.22
CA ALA A 535 -2.15 -17.15 -5.43
C ALA A 535 -1.30 -18.36 -5.08
N THR A 536 -1.93 -19.51 -4.77
CA THR A 536 -1.25 -20.76 -4.49
C THR A 536 -0.44 -21.24 -5.70
N ILE A 537 -0.97 -21.12 -6.92
CA ILE A 537 -0.25 -21.48 -8.15
C ILE A 537 0.89 -20.50 -8.43
N LEU A 538 0.64 -19.19 -8.31
CA LEU A 538 1.61 -18.15 -8.68
C LEU A 538 2.75 -17.98 -7.67
N SER A 539 2.52 -18.30 -6.39
CA SER A 539 3.53 -18.15 -5.32
C SER A 539 4.59 -19.22 -5.29
N GLN A 540 4.35 -20.37 -5.93
CA GLN A 540 5.26 -21.51 -5.90
C GLN A 540 6.15 -21.53 -7.14
N LYS A 541 7.44 -21.85 -6.92
CA LYS A 541 8.37 -22.15 -8.02
C LYS A 541 8.22 -23.61 -8.38
N GLY A 542 7.82 -23.91 -9.62
CA GLY A 542 7.68 -25.29 -10.11
C GLY A 542 7.09 -25.30 -11.50
N GLU A 543 7.08 -26.49 -12.09
CA GLU A 543 6.37 -26.71 -13.35
C GLU A 543 4.86 -26.51 -13.13
N VAL A 544 4.20 -25.83 -14.04
CA VAL A 544 2.78 -25.43 -13.91
C VAL A 544 1.89 -26.67 -13.70
N GLU A 545 2.18 -27.77 -14.35
CA GLU A 545 1.45 -29.02 -14.20
C GLU A 545 1.55 -29.60 -12.78
N ALA A 546 2.72 -29.51 -12.15
CA ALA A 546 2.91 -29.96 -10.78
C ALA A 546 2.13 -29.10 -9.78
N LEU A 547 2.07 -27.79 -10.03
CA LEU A 547 1.29 -26.85 -9.20
C LEU A 547 -0.21 -27.09 -9.36
N ARG A 548 -0.69 -27.36 -10.57
CA ARG A 548 -2.09 -27.73 -10.84
C ARG A 548 -2.47 -29.02 -10.13
N ALA A 549 -1.61 -30.04 -10.19
CA ALA A 549 -1.84 -31.31 -9.51
C ALA A 549 -1.85 -31.15 -7.97
N ALA A 550 -0.96 -30.35 -7.41
CA ALA A 550 -0.95 -30.03 -5.98
C ALA A 550 -2.24 -29.31 -5.54
N LEU A 551 -2.69 -28.33 -6.31
CA LEU A 551 -3.95 -27.65 -6.04
C LEU A 551 -5.15 -28.61 -6.15
N ALA A 552 -5.20 -29.46 -7.16
CA ALA A 552 -6.26 -30.45 -7.30
C ALA A 552 -6.28 -31.43 -6.12
N SER A 553 -5.10 -31.81 -5.59
CA SER A 553 -4.98 -32.65 -4.39
C SER A 553 -5.57 -31.95 -3.15
N ALA A 554 -5.32 -30.66 -2.98
CA ALA A 554 -5.93 -29.88 -1.90
C ALA A 554 -7.43 -29.63 -2.14
N PHE A 555 -7.84 -29.52 -3.40
CA PHE A 555 -9.23 -29.26 -3.79
C PHE A 555 -10.16 -30.43 -3.46
N VAL A 556 -9.73 -31.69 -3.71
CA VAL A 556 -10.53 -32.89 -3.41
C VAL A 556 -10.72 -33.12 -1.91
N GLU A 557 -9.89 -32.49 -1.07
CA GLU A 557 -9.98 -32.52 0.38
C GLU A 557 -11.02 -31.55 0.95
N ARG A 558 -11.52 -30.59 0.14
CA ARG A 558 -12.48 -29.59 0.57
C ARG A 558 -13.81 -30.21 1.00
N PRO A 559 -14.46 -29.67 2.06
CA PRO A 559 -15.74 -30.19 2.54
C PRO A 559 -16.83 -30.21 1.47
N GLU A 560 -16.89 -29.22 0.57
CA GLU A 560 -17.87 -29.14 -0.51
C GLU A 560 -17.67 -30.27 -1.53
N PHE A 561 -16.42 -30.54 -1.92
CA PHE A 561 -16.10 -31.64 -2.82
C PHE A 561 -16.41 -33.01 -2.17
N LYS A 562 -16.02 -33.21 -0.91
CA LYS A 562 -16.30 -34.46 -0.17
C LYS A 562 -17.81 -34.72 0.04
N ARG A 563 -18.62 -33.65 0.19
CA ARG A 563 -20.08 -33.80 0.24
C ARG A 563 -20.65 -34.26 -1.11
N ARG A 564 -20.12 -33.72 -2.21
CA ARG A 564 -20.56 -34.11 -3.56
C ARG A 564 -20.09 -35.50 -3.97
N PHE A 565 -18.87 -35.85 -3.59
CA PHE A 565 -18.20 -37.12 -3.91
C PHE A 565 -17.70 -37.79 -2.63
N PRO A 566 -18.57 -38.44 -1.85
CA PRO A 566 -18.18 -39.15 -0.63
C PRO A 566 -17.08 -40.19 -0.90
N SER A 567 -16.24 -40.47 0.11
CA SER A 567 -15.17 -41.49 -0.02
C SER A 567 -15.70 -42.90 -0.30
N THR A 568 -16.97 -43.15 0.09
CA THR A 568 -17.69 -44.40 -0.16
C THR A 568 -18.18 -44.58 -1.60
N MET A 569 -18.15 -43.52 -2.43
CA MET A 569 -18.58 -43.57 -3.83
C MET A 569 -17.62 -44.45 -4.62
N LYS A 570 -18.17 -45.40 -5.39
CA LYS A 570 -17.38 -46.34 -6.21
C LYS A 570 -16.62 -45.59 -7.31
N PRO A 571 -15.44 -46.09 -7.73
CA PRO A 571 -14.63 -45.46 -8.78
C PRO A 571 -15.40 -45.16 -10.07
N GLY A 572 -16.19 -46.11 -10.58
CA GLY A 572 -16.99 -45.90 -11.77
C GLY A 572 -18.08 -44.84 -11.60
N GLU A 573 -18.76 -44.81 -10.46
CA GLU A 573 -19.80 -43.81 -10.15
C GLU A 573 -19.22 -42.39 -10.06
N PHE A 574 -18.02 -42.27 -9.51
CA PHE A 574 -17.30 -40.98 -9.43
C PHE A 574 -16.97 -40.45 -10.82
N VAL A 575 -16.35 -41.30 -11.68
CA VAL A 575 -16.00 -40.92 -13.06
C VAL A 575 -17.25 -40.58 -13.87
N ASP A 576 -18.31 -41.42 -13.77
CA ASP A 576 -19.57 -41.19 -14.49
C ASP A 576 -20.24 -39.87 -14.07
N SER A 577 -20.18 -39.53 -12.79
CA SER A 577 -20.71 -38.24 -12.28
C SER A 577 -19.95 -37.05 -12.83
N LEU A 578 -18.62 -37.14 -12.96
CA LEU A 578 -17.80 -36.07 -13.55
C LEU A 578 -18.07 -35.91 -15.05
N ILE A 579 -18.16 -37.03 -15.78
CA ILE A 579 -18.47 -37.01 -17.21
C ILE A 579 -19.84 -36.42 -17.45
N ALA A 580 -20.87 -36.85 -16.70
CA ALA A 580 -22.23 -36.32 -16.83
C ALA A 580 -22.26 -34.78 -16.52
N SER A 581 -21.52 -34.34 -15.51
CA SER A 581 -21.39 -32.93 -15.18
C SER A 581 -20.77 -32.13 -16.33
N LEU A 582 -19.71 -32.66 -16.98
CA LEU A 582 -19.06 -32.02 -18.11
C LEU A 582 -19.92 -32.00 -19.38
N VAL A 583 -20.67 -33.05 -19.65
CA VAL A 583 -21.64 -33.06 -20.76
C VAL A 583 -22.69 -31.96 -20.54
N GLN A 584 -23.16 -31.83 -19.30
CA GLN A 584 -24.19 -30.83 -18.98
C GLN A 584 -23.62 -29.38 -19.00
N SER A 585 -22.43 -29.14 -18.44
CA SER A 585 -21.88 -27.79 -18.26
C SER A 585 -21.05 -27.27 -19.43
N ALA A 586 -20.45 -28.18 -20.20
CA ALA A 586 -19.49 -27.87 -21.26
C ALA A 586 -19.81 -28.54 -22.61
N GLY A 587 -20.77 -29.45 -22.67
CA GLY A 587 -21.05 -30.22 -23.86
C GLY A 587 -19.91 -31.19 -24.25
N VAL A 588 -18.98 -31.48 -23.32
CA VAL A 588 -17.79 -32.32 -23.59
C VAL A 588 -17.99 -33.72 -23.01
N ASP A 589 -17.98 -34.72 -23.88
CA ASP A 589 -18.12 -36.12 -23.47
C ASP A 589 -16.76 -36.81 -23.39
N PHE A 590 -16.50 -37.46 -22.26
CA PHE A 590 -15.34 -38.31 -21.99
C PHE A 590 -15.72 -39.81 -21.91
N GLY A 591 -16.87 -40.21 -22.41
CA GLY A 591 -17.35 -41.58 -22.34
C GLY A 591 -16.38 -42.61 -22.93
N SER A 592 -15.69 -42.28 -24.04
CA SER A 592 -14.65 -43.12 -24.66
C SER A 592 -13.37 -43.25 -23.82
N GLU A 593 -13.11 -42.28 -22.91
CA GLU A 593 -11.93 -42.28 -22.03
C GLU A 593 -12.25 -42.79 -20.61
N ARG A 594 -13.49 -43.24 -20.36
CA ARG A 594 -13.98 -43.71 -19.05
C ARG A 594 -13.05 -44.73 -18.40
N GLY A 595 -12.61 -45.73 -19.18
CA GLY A 595 -11.69 -46.80 -18.67
C GLY A 595 -10.35 -46.22 -18.22
N LEU A 596 -9.79 -45.28 -18.97
CA LEU A 596 -8.54 -44.61 -18.64
C LEU A 596 -8.70 -43.77 -17.36
N LEU A 597 -9.81 -43.04 -17.21
CA LEU A 597 -10.08 -42.23 -16.05
C LEU A 597 -10.29 -43.08 -14.77
N ILE A 598 -10.90 -44.27 -14.89
CA ILE A 598 -10.99 -45.21 -13.76
C ILE A 598 -9.60 -45.75 -13.41
N GLY A 599 -8.75 -46.09 -14.41
CA GLY A 599 -7.37 -46.53 -14.17
C GLY A 599 -6.54 -45.50 -13.38
N LEU A 600 -6.75 -44.18 -13.63
CA LEU A 600 -6.06 -43.15 -12.86
C LEU A 600 -6.45 -43.14 -11.36
N LEU A 601 -7.62 -43.67 -11.00
CA LEU A 601 -8.04 -43.77 -9.58
C LEU A 601 -7.27 -44.89 -8.85
N ASP A 602 -6.93 -45.95 -9.56
CA ASP A 602 -6.29 -47.15 -8.97
C ASP A 602 -4.76 -47.01 -8.91
N ASP A 603 -4.16 -46.25 -9.84
CA ASP A 603 -2.71 -46.16 -10.02
C ASP A 603 -2.01 -45.15 -9.13
N THR A 604 -2.74 -44.23 -8.46
CA THR A 604 -2.13 -43.13 -7.71
C THR A 604 -2.73 -42.95 -6.33
N ALA A 605 -1.90 -42.61 -5.34
CA ALA A 605 -2.35 -42.28 -3.99
C ALA A 605 -3.35 -41.12 -3.96
N ASN A 606 -3.38 -40.25 -5.00
CA ASN A 606 -4.26 -39.10 -5.18
C ASN A 606 -5.17 -39.24 -6.39
N GLY A 607 -5.68 -40.47 -6.69
CA GLY A 607 -6.40 -40.77 -7.91
C GLY A 607 -7.56 -39.82 -8.27
N ARG A 608 -8.35 -39.38 -7.29
CA ARG A 608 -9.44 -38.40 -7.53
C ARG A 608 -8.89 -37.06 -8.02
N ALA A 609 -7.79 -36.59 -7.44
CA ALA A 609 -7.12 -35.37 -7.87
C ALA A 609 -6.52 -35.53 -9.27
N ALA A 610 -5.96 -36.68 -9.58
CA ALA A 610 -5.40 -36.98 -10.91
C ALA A 610 -6.47 -36.95 -12.00
N VAL A 611 -7.64 -37.57 -11.75
CA VAL A 611 -8.80 -37.51 -12.67
C VAL A 611 -9.28 -36.08 -12.84
N LEU A 612 -9.41 -35.34 -11.75
CA LEU A 612 -9.87 -33.95 -11.78
C LEU A 612 -8.91 -33.05 -12.55
N THR A 613 -7.58 -33.19 -12.32
CA THR A 613 -6.53 -32.47 -13.06
C THR A 613 -6.57 -32.81 -14.55
N ARG A 614 -6.69 -34.10 -14.90
CA ARG A 614 -6.77 -34.54 -16.29
C ARG A 614 -7.95 -33.92 -17.03
N LEU A 615 -9.13 -33.86 -16.40
CA LEU A 615 -10.34 -33.30 -16.99
C LEU A 615 -10.26 -31.77 -17.06
N ALA A 616 -9.88 -31.10 -15.98
CA ALA A 616 -9.79 -29.64 -15.92
C ALA A 616 -8.68 -29.05 -16.83
N SER A 617 -7.64 -29.85 -17.17
CA SER A 617 -6.56 -29.45 -18.07
C SER A 617 -6.82 -29.85 -19.52
N ASP A 618 -7.92 -30.55 -19.84
CA ASP A 618 -8.21 -30.97 -21.22
C ASP A 618 -8.60 -29.77 -22.08
N GLN A 619 -8.02 -29.68 -23.29
CA GLN A 619 -8.23 -28.56 -24.19
C GLN A 619 -9.70 -28.39 -24.58
N ARG A 620 -10.48 -29.46 -24.71
CA ARG A 620 -11.92 -29.41 -25.01
C ARG A 620 -12.68 -28.73 -23.91
N VAL A 621 -12.34 -29.01 -22.65
CA VAL A 621 -12.93 -28.37 -21.46
C VAL A 621 -12.47 -26.91 -21.38
N ALA A 622 -11.19 -26.65 -21.64
CA ALA A 622 -10.64 -25.31 -21.66
C ALA A 622 -11.33 -24.42 -22.71
N ASP A 623 -11.55 -24.97 -23.92
CA ASP A 623 -12.21 -24.23 -25.01
C ASP A 623 -13.70 -23.99 -24.71
N ALA A 624 -14.41 -24.99 -24.17
CA ALA A 624 -15.83 -24.85 -23.82
C ALA A 624 -16.06 -23.81 -22.70
N HIS A 625 -15.12 -23.69 -21.78
CA HIS A 625 -15.22 -22.74 -20.66
C HIS A 625 -14.51 -21.40 -20.91
N TYR A 626 -13.82 -21.20 -22.04
CA TYR A 626 -12.98 -20.04 -22.27
C TYR A 626 -13.71 -18.71 -22.09
N ASN A 627 -14.86 -18.52 -22.72
CA ASN A 627 -15.62 -17.26 -22.65
C ASN A 627 -16.10 -16.97 -21.22
N HIS A 628 -16.59 -17.97 -20.51
CA HIS A 628 -17.00 -17.83 -19.11
C HIS A 628 -15.82 -17.49 -18.21
N ALA A 629 -14.69 -18.14 -18.40
CA ALA A 629 -13.46 -17.88 -17.65
C ALA A 629 -12.94 -16.47 -17.93
N LEU A 630 -12.94 -16.02 -19.18
CA LEU A 630 -12.53 -14.68 -19.57
C LEU A 630 -13.41 -13.62 -18.89
N VAL A 631 -14.73 -13.77 -18.93
CA VAL A 631 -15.63 -12.82 -18.28
C VAL A 631 -15.44 -12.80 -16.77
N ALA A 632 -15.48 -13.98 -16.12
CA ALA A 632 -15.27 -14.07 -14.68
C ALA A 632 -13.94 -13.44 -14.25
N PHE A 633 -12.88 -13.68 -15.03
CA PHE A 633 -11.56 -13.14 -14.76
C PHE A 633 -11.49 -11.62 -14.89
N GLN A 634 -12.23 -11.00 -15.81
CA GLN A 634 -12.35 -9.54 -15.88
C GLN A 634 -12.97 -8.96 -14.60
N TYR A 635 -14.06 -9.57 -14.10
CA TYR A 635 -14.66 -9.17 -12.83
C TYR A 635 -13.70 -9.34 -11.65
N PHE A 636 -13.00 -10.46 -11.58
CA PHE A 636 -12.05 -10.74 -10.50
C PHE A 636 -10.85 -9.79 -10.53
N THR A 637 -10.31 -9.53 -11.72
CA THR A 637 -9.12 -8.71 -11.90
C THR A 637 -9.44 -7.22 -11.74
N HIS A 638 -10.37 -6.70 -12.54
CA HIS A 638 -10.61 -5.26 -12.58
C HIS A 638 -11.62 -4.79 -11.52
N LEU A 639 -12.67 -5.56 -11.22
CA LEU A 639 -13.73 -5.12 -10.31
C LEU A 639 -13.63 -5.72 -8.90
N LYS A 640 -12.71 -6.67 -8.68
CA LYS A 640 -12.45 -7.30 -7.37
C LYS A 640 -13.70 -7.93 -6.72
N ARG A 641 -14.59 -8.45 -7.54
CA ARG A 641 -15.82 -9.12 -7.11
C ARG A 641 -16.23 -10.25 -8.04
N SER A 642 -17.15 -11.10 -7.59
CA SER A 642 -17.79 -12.07 -8.47
C SER A 642 -18.73 -11.35 -9.46
N PRO A 643 -18.82 -11.86 -10.71
CA PRO A 643 -19.84 -11.38 -11.63
C PRO A 643 -21.23 -11.64 -11.06
N ASP A 644 -22.15 -10.71 -11.28
CA ASP A 644 -23.56 -10.99 -11.17
C ASP A 644 -24.03 -11.81 -12.39
N GLU A 645 -25.13 -12.57 -12.23
CA GLU A 645 -25.59 -13.49 -13.26
C GLU A 645 -25.95 -12.77 -14.56
N SER A 646 -26.55 -11.59 -14.47
CA SER A 646 -26.96 -10.81 -15.63
C SER A 646 -25.75 -10.28 -16.41
N GLY A 647 -24.73 -9.79 -15.72
CA GLY A 647 -23.48 -9.29 -16.31
C GLY A 647 -22.65 -10.41 -16.94
N LEU A 648 -22.55 -11.57 -16.25
CA LEU A 648 -21.91 -12.76 -16.81
C LEU A 648 -22.57 -13.20 -18.12
N ASN A 649 -23.86 -13.39 -18.09
CA ASN A 649 -24.63 -13.88 -19.26
C ASN A 649 -24.58 -12.89 -20.44
N ALA A 650 -24.68 -11.59 -20.17
CA ALA A 650 -24.60 -10.57 -21.22
C ALA A 650 -23.26 -10.60 -21.97
N TRP A 651 -22.15 -10.70 -21.23
CA TRP A 651 -20.82 -10.77 -21.83
C TRP A 651 -20.55 -12.11 -22.53
N VAL A 652 -20.94 -13.24 -21.90
CA VAL A 652 -20.77 -14.56 -22.53
C VAL A 652 -21.54 -14.62 -23.86
N ASN A 653 -22.80 -14.20 -23.87
CA ASN A 653 -23.61 -14.12 -25.11
C ASN A 653 -22.98 -13.21 -26.19
N THR A 654 -22.26 -12.17 -25.78
CA THR A 654 -21.56 -11.26 -26.72
C THR A 654 -20.36 -11.96 -27.33
N LEU A 655 -19.58 -12.69 -26.53
CA LEU A 655 -18.41 -13.43 -26.97
C LEU A 655 -18.78 -14.65 -27.83
N GLU A 656 -19.87 -15.37 -27.53
CA GLU A 656 -20.33 -16.53 -28.29
C GLU A 656 -20.78 -16.21 -29.71
N ARG A 657 -21.06 -14.93 -30.01
CA ARG A 657 -21.34 -14.47 -31.36
C ARG A 657 -20.09 -14.24 -32.21
N LYS A 658 -18.91 -14.41 -31.62
CA LYS A 658 -17.61 -14.22 -32.25
C LYS A 658 -16.84 -15.56 -32.29
N PRO A 659 -15.82 -15.67 -33.14
CA PRO A 659 -14.93 -16.83 -33.09
C PRO A 659 -14.34 -17.00 -31.67
N LEU A 660 -14.13 -18.25 -31.29
CA LEU A 660 -13.49 -18.55 -30.01
C LEU A 660 -12.09 -17.89 -29.96
N ARG A 661 -11.83 -17.17 -28.87
CA ARG A 661 -10.57 -16.41 -28.65
C ARG A 661 -10.38 -15.24 -29.64
N ASP A 662 -11.49 -14.66 -30.11
CA ASP A 662 -11.43 -13.46 -30.95
C ASP A 662 -10.71 -12.33 -30.19
N PRO A 663 -9.55 -11.82 -30.71
CA PRO A 663 -8.76 -10.81 -30.01
C PRO A 663 -9.46 -9.46 -29.92
N ASP A 664 -10.27 -9.10 -30.93
CA ASP A 664 -10.98 -7.83 -30.95
C ASP A 664 -12.13 -7.82 -29.95
N ALA A 665 -12.82 -8.96 -29.79
CA ALA A 665 -13.86 -9.10 -28.76
C ALA A 665 -13.26 -9.03 -27.36
N ALA A 666 -12.11 -9.66 -27.13
CA ALA A 666 -11.40 -9.59 -25.86
C ALA A 666 -10.92 -8.16 -25.56
N ARG A 667 -10.36 -7.46 -26.55
CA ARG A 667 -9.93 -6.05 -26.42
C ARG A 667 -11.09 -5.11 -26.11
N SER A 668 -12.23 -5.28 -26.79
CA SER A 668 -13.43 -4.49 -26.54
C SER A 668 -13.97 -4.69 -25.12
N MET A 669 -13.93 -5.93 -24.62
CA MET A 669 -14.31 -6.22 -23.24
C MET A 669 -13.34 -5.55 -22.25
N VAL A 670 -12.03 -5.75 -22.39
CA VAL A 670 -11.01 -5.13 -21.55
C VAL A 670 -11.19 -3.62 -21.51
N CYS A 671 -11.35 -2.99 -22.70
CA CYS A 671 -11.63 -1.55 -22.81
C CYS A 671 -12.82 -1.14 -21.94
N THR A 672 -13.94 -1.89 -22.04
CA THR A 672 -15.15 -1.60 -21.27
C THR A 672 -14.92 -1.70 -19.77
N PHE A 673 -14.15 -2.68 -19.31
CA PHE A 673 -13.87 -2.84 -17.89
C PHE A 673 -12.95 -1.75 -17.35
N ILE A 674 -11.82 -1.44 -18.02
CA ILE A 674 -10.88 -0.42 -17.53
C ILE A 674 -11.42 1.02 -17.64
N ASN A 675 -12.42 1.26 -18.49
CA ASN A 675 -13.11 2.56 -18.63
C ASN A 675 -14.43 2.62 -17.84
N SER A 676 -14.82 1.53 -17.15
CA SER A 676 -16.02 1.55 -16.32
C SER A 676 -15.85 2.50 -15.13
N ALA A 677 -16.95 3.16 -14.73
CA ALA A 677 -16.94 3.98 -13.53
C ALA A 677 -16.58 3.15 -12.28
N GLU A 678 -17.02 1.89 -12.21
CA GLU A 678 -16.71 0.98 -11.11
C GLU A 678 -15.20 0.74 -10.98
N TYR A 679 -14.50 0.53 -12.09
CA TYR A 679 -13.03 0.37 -12.06
C TYR A 679 -12.33 1.66 -11.66
N GLN A 680 -12.69 2.79 -12.28
CA GLN A 680 -12.08 4.08 -12.03
C GLN A 680 -12.27 4.56 -10.59
N ASN A 681 -13.47 4.35 -10.02
CA ASN A 681 -13.78 4.72 -8.64
C ASN A 681 -12.96 3.95 -7.59
N ARG A 682 -12.30 2.85 -7.96
CA ARG A 682 -11.35 2.17 -7.08
C ARG A 682 -10.10 3.01 -6.78
N PHE A 683 -9.79 4.00 -7.61
CA PHE A 683 -8.56 4.78 -7.57
C PHE A 683 -8.77 6.27 -7.30
N GLY A 684 -9.98 6.78 -7.50
CA GLY A 684 -10.32 8.17 -7.26
C GLY A 684 -11.79 8.45 -7.55
N MET A 685 -12.30 9.57 -7.02
CA MET A 685 -13.71 9.94 -7.20
C MET A 685 -14.02 10.48 -8.60
N LEU A 686 -13.01 10.81 -9.39
CA LEU A 686 -13.18 11.41 -10.70
C LEU A 686 -13.20 10.34 -11.79
N VAL A 687 -14.32 10.17 -12.47
CA VAL A 687 -14.47 9.31 -13.64
C VAL A 687 -14.14 10.14 -14.88
N THR A 688 -12.98 9.89 -15.51
CA THR A 688 -12.48 10.63 -16.67
C THR A 688 -12.75 9.92 -18.00
N HIS A 689 -13.01 8.61 -17.96
CA HIS A 689 -13.26 7.77 -19.13
C HIS A 689 -14.64 7.12 -19.08
N THR A 690 -15.19 6.77 -20.23
CA THR A 690 -16.49 6.09 -20.32
C THR A 690 -16.44 4.96 -21.34
N ASN A 691 -17.35 4.01 -21.23
CA ASN A 691 -17.47 2.88 -22.15
C ASN A 691 -17.78 3.31 -23.61
N ARG A 692 -18.19 4.56 -23.84
CA ARG A 692 -18.37 5.12 -25.19
C ARG A 692 -17.06 5.20 -25.97
N GLU A 693 -15.95 5.25 -25.29
CA GLU A 693 -14.63 5.28 -25.89
C GLU A 693 -14.17 3.92 -26.46
N CYS A 694 -14.91 2.84 -26.14
CA CYS A 694 -14.59 1.48 -26.56
C CYS A 694 -15.30 1.05 -27.87
N ASN A 695 -16.15 1.91 -28.44
CA ASN A 695 -16.93 1.63 -29.65
C ASN A 695 -16.25 2.19 -30.90
#